data_b07a8289651de072466de090391c8130
#
_entry.id   b07a8289651de072466de090391c8130
#
_cell.length_a   1.000
_cell.length_b   1.000
_cell.length_c   1.000
_cell.angle_alpha   90.00
_cell.angle_beta   90.00
_cell.angle_gamma   90.00
#
_symmetry.space_group_name_H-M   'P 1'
#
loop_
_entity.id
_entity.type
_entity.pdbx_description
1 polymer ?
#
loop_
_entity_poly.entity_id
_entity_poly.type
_entity_poly.pdbx_seq_one_letter_code
_entity_poly.pdbx_strand_id
1 'polypeptide(L)'
;MHSEFPNYYHVLSKSFKKTLLNRLTSADLPVTGTLIDDANNWFLSRSAEFAQRALIDAFHAWRETTGYPDNAESSTAYDDFNQLLLDPNQRTTLVNDRFPKLGQLQERVFSYSVDAVVEAIERFYEDRPHLAMLNVKADDTIVSLGFHGEETHNHGRTAIVVTTDSAVVVYKPRSGMGEIAIDMVCRHLGAAPFSLVAPTIDIGDYCWQLFINPPATGEVDVPAYMRAAGTLLAACHILGTTDLHVDNICCSSAGLPTIIDGETALQFRLPAGLNLDATDVLASGMLPTVLSRSEFWRHFSGLNFFPHEKTATCVKHAVTDSGTDAVAFLRVSYQHPRPPIVADLQNIDPAQAMGILIESFEKARVQAALSPTLAAYVRDMERVLRWRQVLRATGTYQSFLEASLMPAALAGLDDPLTLLDKGPRGMVDGPTIGVQERRQLADGDVPFFQMDATGKVYDGAGHHVGQASFTDRFSLPSSRLADFTSIAGPAYAQVLDANAHALTLHRPLDTVARVTEPDMRQEILKKSTALPDSGGDRWLCFGIGDEDLTIEAQSISFLMSDGTSWALSDADELQNRWEEFVREAPEVPANFVGFGPGTSLLVTQKAAGDATIVDKLPGVMDSMDTTTDFLGGIDAALAALAHVTADVNPQPIVKSAMTFIGHQLQAVQPETNAGIAHGAAGLLLGAHGLVEFSRARNLVVPDAIRRSMDTIADGIAKTALTMLTDTNITNGLAWCNGASGIAGALAITGYLSHYPGLVDTYLTATQAKTAEPTSDNDQAGIDVSLCHGLAGTLSTLQLLRDFGYADPKVVDKFHAYVEHIALTAPICFGYPNNIHDMGYLNGLGGTYHALYPENHGSIRPLFAGN
;
A
#
# COMPACT_ATOMS: atom_id res chain seq x y z
N MET A 1 11.42 -19.96 -19.07
CA MET A 1 12.13 -19.81 -17.79
C MET A 1 13.13 -20.95 -17.63
N HIS A 2 14.39 -20.67 -17.37
CA HIS A 2 15.31 -21.74 -16.98
C HIS A 2 15.10 -22.03 -15.50
N SER A 3 14.47 -23.16 -15.20
CA SER A 3 14.35 -23.63 -13.81
C SER A 3 15.61 -24.39 -13.43
N GLU A 4 16.12 -24.13 -12.21
CA GLU A 4 17.26 -24.87 -11.67
C GLU A 4 16.90 -26.34 -11.46
N PHE A 5 17.88 -27.21 -11.66
CA PHE A 5 17.72 -28.65 -11.53
C PHE A 5 16.65 -29.27 -12.47
N PRO A 6 16.82 -29.15 -13.79
CA PRO A 6 15.81 -29.51 -14.79
C PRO A 6 15.30 -30.97 -14.70
N ASN A 7 16.11 -31.89 -14.15
CA ASN A 7 15.70 -33.28 -14.00
C ASN A 7 14.57 -33.47 -12.98
N TYR A 8 14.48 -32.61 -11.97
CA TYR A 8 13.34 -32.58 -11.06
C TYR A 8 12.03 -32.35 -11.82
N TYR A 9 12.03 -31.35 -12.69
CA TYR A 9 10.85 -30.93 -13.45
C TYR A 9 10.56 -31.88 -14.63
N HIS A 10 11.58 -32.54 -15.19
CA HIS A 10 11.39 -33.56 -16.23
C HIS A 10 10.47 -34.69 -15.77
N VAL A 11 10.66 -35.15 -14.53
CA VAL A 11 9.82 -36.20 -13.95
C VAL A 11 8.38 -35.73 -13.76
N LEU A 12 8.20 -34.49 -13.27
CA LEU A 12 6.87 -33.88 -13.10
C LEU A 12 6.15 -33.70 -14.43
N SER A 13 6.85 -33.18 -15.43
CA SER A 13 6.35 -32.98 -16.81
C SER A 13 5.79 -34.26 -17.41
N LYS A 14 6.55 -35.34 -17.34
CA LYS A 14 6.14 -36.63 -17.89
C LYS A 14 4.84 -37.15 -17.26
N SER A 15 4.72 -37.00 -15.95
CA SER A 15 3.52 -37.40 -15.23
C SER A 15 2.33 -36.49 -15.56
N PHE A 16 2.53 -35.18 -15.62
CA PHE A 16 1.51 -34.20 -15.93
C PHE A 16 0.93 -34.41 -17.33
N LYS A 17 1.76 -34.46 -18.36
CA LYS A 17 1.32 -34.71 -19.74
C LYS A 17 0.51 -35.97 -19.88
N LYS A 18 0.94 -37.07 -19.24
CA LYS A 18 0.22 -38.33 -19.26
C LYS A 18 -1.16 -38.23 -18.59
N THR A 19 -1.21 -37.58 -17.42
CA THR A 19 -2.46 -37.42 -16.66
C THR A 19 -3.44 -36.52 -17.42
N LEU A 20 -2.98 -35.38 -17.92
CA LEU A 20 -3.81 -34.46 -18.68
C LEU A 20 -4.37 -35.12 -19.93
N LEU A 21 -3.53 -35.80 -20.73
CA LEU A 21 -3.94 -36.53 -21.92
C LEU A 21 -5.03 -37.59 -21.58
N ASN A 22 -4.84 -38.34 -20.53
CA ASN A 22 -5.83 -39.35 -20.11
C ASN A 22 -7.17 -38.69 -19.72
N ARG A 23 -7.13 -37.58 -18.97
CA ARG A 23 -8.34 -36.86 -18.54
C ARG A 23 -9.11 -36.31 -19.73
N LEU A 24 -8.44 -35.61 -20.65
CA LEU A 24 -9.06 -35.07 -21.86
C LEU A 24 -9.63 -36.18 -22.78
N THR A 25 -8.88 -37.28 -22.96
CA THR A 25 -9.36 -38.44 -23.75
C THR A 25 -10.57 -39.11 -23.09
N SER A 26 -10.60 -39.22 -21.76
CA SER A 26 -11.73 -39.81 -21.05
C SER A 26 -12.98 -38.91 -21.08
N ALA A 27 -12.81 -37.61 -21.29
CA ALA A 27 -13.91 -36.64 -21.44
C ALA A 27 -14.32 -36.47 -22.91
N ASP A 28 -13.79 -37.27 -23.85
CA ASP A 28 -14.04 -37.17 -25.30
C ASP A 28 -13.76 -35.76 -25.89
N LEU A 29 -12.74 -35.07 -25.32
CA LEU A 29 -12.36 -33.73 -25.76
C LEU A 29 -11.27 -33.77 -26.83
N PRO A 30 -11.31 -32.87 -27.80
CA PRO A 30 -10.24 -32.75 -28.82
C PRO A 30 -8.90 -32.42 -28.15
N VAL A 31 -7.85 -33.14 -28.54
CA VAL A 31 -6.49 -33.00 -28.00
C VAL A 31 -5.49 -32.74 -29.11
N THR A 32 -4.68 -31.69 -28.95
CA THR A 32 -3.51 -31.43 -29.80
C THR A 32 -2.22 -31.50 -28.96
N GLY A 33 -1.07 -31.77 -29.61
CA GLY A 33 0.21 -31.76 -28.94
C GLY A 33 0.52 -30.38 -28.35
N THR A 34 0.18 -29.31 -29.07
CA THR A 34 0.38 -27.91 -28.66
C THR A 34 -0.35 -27.61 -27.33
N LEU A 35 -1.62 -28.03 -27.24
CA LEU A 35 -2.42 -27.83 -26.04
C LEU A 35 -1.80 -28.49 -24.78
N ILE A 36 -1.33 -29.73 -24.94
CA ILE A 36 -0.66 -30.46 -23.86
C ILE A 36 0.65 -29.75 -23.48
N ASP A 37 1.43 -29.27 -24.46
CA ASP A 37 2.69 -28.59 -24.21
C ASP A 37 2.48 -27.21 -23.55
N ASP A 38 1.48 -26.44 -23.97
CA ASP A 38 1.14 -25.16 -23.36
C ASP A 38 0.77 -25.32 -21.87
N ALA A 39 -0.14 -26.25 -21.60
CA ALA A 39 -0.55 -26.56 -20.22
C ALA A 39 0.61 -27.08 -19.36
N ASN A 40 1.47 -27.91 -19.93
CA ASN A 40 2.66 -28.42 -19.25
C ASN A 40 3.67 -27.32 -18.93
N ASN A 41 3.89 -26.39 -19.85
CA ASN A 41 4.81 -25.27 -19.63
C ASN A 41 4.32 -24.36 -18.51
N TRP A 42 3.03 -24.10 -18.44
CA TRP A 42 2.42 -23.37 -17.34
C TRP A 42 2.56 -24.12 -16.01
N PHE A 43 2.22 -25.39 -15.96
CA PHE A 43 2.40 -26.23 -14.76
C PHE A 43 3.84 -26.24 -14.27
N LEU A 44 4.82 -26.33 -15.17
CA LEU A 44 6.24 -26.33 -14.83
C LEU A 44 6.70 -24.97 -14.29
N SER A 45 6.19 -23.86 -14.83
CA SER A 45 6.48 -22.53 -14.31
C SER A 45 6.02 -22.39 -12.85
N ARG A 46 4.79 -22.80 -12.57
CA ARG A 46 4.28 -22.81 -11.19
C ARG A 46 5.05 -23.74 -10.26
N SER A 47 5.35 -24.96 -10.74
CA SER A 47 6.13 -25.92 -9.97
C SER A 47 7.52 -25.37 -9.63
N ALA A 48 8.14 -24.61 -10.54
CA ALA A 48 9.41 -23.96 -10.29
C ALA A 48 9.31 -22.86 -9.23
N GLU A 49 8.29 -22.03 -9.30
CA GLU A 49 8.03 -20.99 -8.31
C GLU A 49 8.01 -21.58 -6.88
N PHE A 50 7.34 -22.70 -6.70
CA PHE A 50 7.17 -23.33 -5.39
C PHE A 50 8.39 -24.14 -4.92
N ALA A 51 9.13 -24.78 -5.82
CA ALA A 51 10.19 -25.72 -5.46
C ALA A 51 11.60 -25.13 -5.45
N GLN A 52 11.86 -24.08 -6.21
CA GLN A 52 13.20 -23.60 -6.52
C GLN A 52 14.05 -23.28 -5.28
N ARG A 53 13.48 -22.59 -4.29
CA ARG A 53 14.17 -22.24 -3.03
C ARG A 53 14.57 -23.48 -2.24
N ALA A 54 13.65 -24.44 -2.14
CA ALA A 54 13.89 -25.69 -1.43
C ALA A 54 14.92 -26.59 -2.14
N LEU A 55 14.90 -26.62 -3.48
CA LEU A 55 15.88 -27.39 -4.26
C LEU A 55 17.29 -26.84 -4.11
N ILE A 56 17.46 -25.52 -4.10
CA ILE A 56 18.76 -24.87 -3.88
C ILE A 56 19.26 -25.16 -2.45
N ASP A 57 18.39 -25.08 -1.44
CA ASP A 57 18.75 -25.43 -0.05
C ASP A 57 19.12 -26.92 0.09
N ALA A 58 18.36 -27.82 -0.54
CA ALA A 58 18.66 -29.23 -0.57
C ALA A 58 20.02 -29.53 -1.22
N PHE A 59 20.31 -28.86 -2.35
CA PHE A 59 21.58 -28.99 -3.04
C PHE A 59 22.76 -28.59 -2.16
N HIS A 60 22.72 -27.43 -1.52
CA HIS A 60 23.80 -26.99 -0.64
C HIS A 60 24.01 -27.93 0.55
N ALA A 61 22.93 -28.37 1.20
CA ALA A 61 23.03 -29.34 2.28
C ALA A 61 23.61 -30.68 1.83
N TRP A 62 23.24 -31.16 0.65
CA TRP A 62 23.82 -32.37 0.07
C TRP A 62 25.30 -32.18 -0.28
N ARG A 63 25.68 -31.05 -0.90
CA ARG A 63 27.05 -30.71 -1.25
C ARG A 63 27.97 -30.68 -0.03
N GLU A 64 27.54 -30.08 1.07
CA GLU A 64 28.27 -30.04 2.33
C GLU A 64 28.53 -31.45 2.89
N THR A 65 27.56 -32.36 2.82
CA THR A 65 27.69 -33.73 3.35
C THR A 65 28.56 -34.63 2.47
N THR A 66 28.67 -34.34 1.18
CA THR A 66 29.40 -35.15 0.21
C THR A 66 30.85 -34.69 0.00
N GLY A 67 31.23 -33.54 0.56
CA GLY A 67 32.61 -33.06 0.56
C GLY A 67 33.08 -32.45 -0.76
N TYR A 68 32.17 -31.99 -1.61
CA TYR A 68 32.55 -31.23 -2.80
C TYR A 68 33.25 -29.91 -2.42
N PRO A 69 34.36 -29.54 -3.14
CA PRO A 69 35.03 -28.29 -2.86
C PRO A 69 34.12 -27.09 -3.13
N ASP A 70 34.32 -26.04 -2.35
CA ASP A 70 33.64 -24.77 -2.60
C ASP A 70 34.30 -24.03 -3.76
N ASN A 71 33.81 -24.24 -4.97
CA ASN A 71 34.33 -23.64 -6.19
C ASN A 71 33.16 -23.03 -6.97
N ALA A 72 33.07 -21.72 -6.94
CA ALA A 72 31.95 -20.96 -7.54
C ALA A 72 31.87 -21.10 -9.09
N GLU A 73 32.98 -21.43 -9.74
CA GLU A 73 33.07 -21.60 -11.21
C GLU A 73 32.78 -23.05 -11.66
N SER A 74 32.67 -24.01 -10.72
CA SER A 74 32.38 -25.41 -11.03
C SER A 74 30.87 -25.61 -11.21
N SER A 75 30.51 -26.60 -12.04
CA SER A 75 29.14 -27.16 -12.10
C SER A 75 29.10 -28.64 -11.71
N THR A 76 30.20 -29.21 -11.23
CA THR A 76 30.30 -30.67 -11.03
C THR A 76 29.31 -31.14 -9.95
N ALA A 77 29.26 -30.49 -8.80
CA ALA A 77 28.32 -30.86 -7.76
C ALA A 77 26.84 -30.60 -8.18
N TYR A 78 26.63 -29.50 -8.90
CA TYR A 78 25.31 -29.16 -9.45
C TYR A 78 24.78 -30.24 -10.41
N ASP A 79 25.62 -30.65 -11.37
CA ASP A 79 25.27 -31.66 -12.36
C ASP A 79 25.03 -33.04 -11.71
N ASP A 80 25.85 -33.44 -10.74
CA ASP A 80 25.70 -34.70 -10.03
C ASP A 80 24.40 -34.69 -9.16
N PHE A 81 24.11 -33.61 -8.43
CA PHE A 81 22.86 -33.46 -7.69
C PHE A 81 21.65 -33.51 -8.62
N ASN A 82 21.70 -32.76 -9.73
CA ASN A 82 20.62 -32.75 -10.71
C ASN A 82 20.39 -34.17 -11.29
N GLN A 83 21.45 -34.95 -11.51
CA GLN A 83 21.32 -36.33 -11.99
C GLN A 83 20.67 -37.24 -10.94
N LEU A 84 20.94 -37.05 -9.63
CA LEU A 84 20.32 -37.83 -8.55
C LEU A 84 18.79 -37.61 -8.49
N LEU A 85 18.30 -36.43 -8.88
CA LEU A 85 16.87 -36.13 -8.85
C LEU A 85 16.02 -36.92 -9.87
N LEU A 86 16.66 -37.66 -10.81
CA LEU A 86 15.96 -38.63 -11.67
C LEU A 86 15.53 -39.87 -10.90
N ASP A 87 16.28 -40.28 -9.89
CA ASP A 87 15.93 -41.45 -9.06
C ASP A 87 14.85 -41.09 -8.05
N PRO A 88 13.70 -41.77 -8.03
CA PRO A 88 12.60 -41.46 -7.11
C PRO A 88 12.99 -41.55 -5.63
N ASN A 89 13.86 -42.50 -5.24
CA ASN A 89 14.26 -42.68 -3.85
C ASN A 89 15.20 -41.55 -3.41
N GLN A 90 16.18 -41.20 -4.29
CA GLN A 90 17.09 -40.08 -4.03
C GLN A 90 16.30 -38.77 -3.93
N ARG A 91 15.37 -38.54 -4.84
CA ARG A 91 14.53 -37.35 -4.80
C ARG A 91 13.67 -37.29 -3.51
N THR A 92 13.12 -38.43 -3.08
CA THR A 92 12.38 -38.48 -1.81
C THR A 92 13.28 -38.11 -0.65
N THR A 93 14.44 -38.74 -0.53
CA THR A 93 15.37 -38.50 0.59
C THR A 93 15.92 -37.08 0.60
N LEU A 94 16.34 -36.58 -0.59
CA LEU A 94 17.01 -35.27 -0.68
C LEU A 94 16.03 -34.09 -0.59
N VAL A 95 14.77 -34.27 -1.04
CA VAL A 95 13.82 -33.16 -1.16
C VAL A 95 12.59 -33.41 -0.30
N ASN A 96 11.81 -34.48 -0.53
CA ASN A 96 10.50 -34.64 0.08
C ASN A 96 10.57 -34.90 1.60
N ASP A 97 11.56 -35.68 2.07
CA ASP A 97 11.75 -35.94 3.50
C ASP A 97 12.25 -34.67 4.22
N ARG A 98 13.05 -33.84 3.53
CA ARG A 98 13.55 -32.57 4.05
C ARG A 98 12.46 -31.49 4.05
N PHE A 99 11.60 -31.48 3.03
CA PHE A 99 10.53 -30.48 2.84
C PHE A 99 9.17 -31.14 2.67
N PRO A 100 8.59 -31.72 3.72
CA PRO A 100 7.33 -32.49 3.61
C PRO A 100 6.16 -31.63 3.15
N LYS A 101 6.13 -30.31 3.47
CA LYS A 101 5.09 -29.41 2.98
C LYS A 101 5.23 -29.12 1.47
N LEU A 102 6.45 -29.15 0.92
CA LEU A 102 6.66 -29.00 -0.54
C LEU A 102 6.04 -30.16 -1.31
N GLY A 103 6.25 -31.43 -0.87
CA GLY A 103 5.64 -32.57 -1.52
C GLY A 103 4.10 -32.46 -1.57
N GLN A 104 3.48 -32.10 -0.45
CA GLN A 104 2.03 -31.89 -0.37
C GLN A 104 1.54 -30.74 -1.27
N LEU A 105 2.28 -29.63 -1.33
CA LEU A 105 1.96 -28.49 -2.18
C LEU A 105 2.08 -28.86 -3.66
N GLN A 106 3.13 -29.58 -4.06
CA GLN A 106 3.32 -30.04 -5.44
C GLN A 106 2.21 -30.99 -5.91
N GLU A 107 1.74 -31.88 -5.04
CA GLU A 107 0.59 -32.76 -5.35
C GLU A 107 -0.68 -31.96 -5.60
N ARG A 108 -0.95 -30.96 -4.76
CA ARG A 108 -2.11 -30.06 -4.93
C ARG A 108 -2.00 -29.24 -6.23
N VAL A 109 -0.87 -28.59 -6.45
CA VAL A 109 -0.61 -27.79 -7.67
C VAL A 109 -0.75 -28.67 -8.91
N PHE A 110 -0.25 -29.90 -8.88
CA PHE A 110 -0.40 -30.85 -9.97
C PHE A 110 -1.88 -31.15 -10.26
N SER A 111 -2.64 -31.53 -9.25
CA SER A 111 -4.08 -31.85 -9.41
C SER A 111 -4.87 -30.63 -9.88
N TYR A 112 -4.68 -29.50 -9.22
CA TYR A 112 -5.39 -28.26 -9.54
C TYR A 112 -5.08 -27.75 -10.94
N SER A 113 -3.83 -27.87 -11.39
CA SER A 113 -3.46 -27.45 -12.75
C SER A 113 -4.11 -28.37 -13.80
N VAL A 114 -4.19 -29.67 -13.57
CA VAL A 114 -4.92 -30.58 -14.48
C VAL A 114 -6.39 -30.25 -14.51
N ASP A 115 -7.01 -30.05 -13.35
CA ASP A 115 -8.45 -29.79 -13.24
C ASP A 115 -8.81 -28.44 -13.87
N ALA A 116 -8.04 -27.38 -13.64
CA ALA A 116 -8.27 -26.06 -14.21
C ALA A 116 -8.19 -26.06 -15.76
N VAL A 117 -7.22 -26.79 -16.33
CA VAL A 117 -7.08 -26.91 -17.78
C VAL A 117 -8.22 -27.70 -18.39
N VAL A 118 -8.56 -28.85 -17.80
CA VAL A 118 -9.68 -29.69 -18.28
C VAL A 118 -10.98 -28.90 -18.22
N GLU A 119 -11.26 -28.24 -17.09
CA GLU A 119 -12.46 -27.41 -16.90
C GLU A 119 -12.58 -26.30 -17.95
N ALA A 120 -11.51 -25.59 -18.24
CA ALA A 120 -11.54 -24.52 -19.24
C ALA A 120 -11.84 -25.05 -20.66
N ILE A 121 -11.27 -26.22 -21.01
CA ILE A 121 -11.49 -26.85 -22.31
C ILE A 121 -12.94 -27.38 -22.42
N GLU A 122 -13.45 -28.06 -21.39
CA GLU A 122 -14.84 -28.54 -21.34
C GLU A 122 -15.82 -27.38 -21.55
N ARG A 123 -15.67 -26.32 -20.75
CA ARG A 123 -16.49 -25.11 -20.82
C ARG A 123 -16.43 -24.44 -22.19
N PHE A 124 -15.25 -24.41 -22.82
CA PHE A 124 -15.16 -23.87 -24.19
C PHE A 124 -16.02 -24.65 -25.18
N TYR A 125 -15.92 -25.96 -25.18
CA TYR A 125 -16.68 -26.79 -26.12
C TYR A 125 -18.18 -26.80 -25.83
N GLU A 126 -18.59 -26.64 -24.60
CA GLU A 126 -19.99 -26.46 -24.21
C GLU A 126 -20.54 -25.10 -24.64
N ASP A 127 -19.81 -24.03 -24.43
CA ASP A 127 -20.28 -22.65 -24.62
C ASP A 127 -20.06 -22.11 -26.03
N ARG A 128 -19.12 -22.64 -26.81
CA ARG A 128 -18.76 -22.08 -28.13
C ARG A 128 -19.95 -21.76 -29.03
N PRO A 129 -21.09 -22.50 -29.05
CA PRO A 129 -22.27 -22.13 -29.84
C PRO A 129 -22.88 -20.79 -29.44
N HIS A 130 -22.61 -20.33 -28.22
CA HIS A 130 -23.15 -19.09 -27.64
C HIS A 130 -22.14 -17.93 -27.69
N LEU A 131 -20.89 -18.18 -28.10
CA LEU A 131 -19.81 -17.19 -28.11
C LEU A 131 -19.68 -16.40 -29.41
N ALA A 132 -20.69 -16.41 -30.26
CA ALA A 132 -20.67 -15.71 -31.55
C ALA A 132 -20.41 -14.19 -31.42
N MET A 133 -20.84 -13.57 -30.32
CA MET A 133 -20.55 -12.16 -30.05
C MET A 133 -19.04 -11.89 -29.79
N LEU A 134 -18.28 -12.91 -29.48
CA LEU A 134 -16.83 -12.87 -29.29
C LEU A 134 -16.08 -13.36 -30.53
N ASN A 135 -16.76 -13.44 -31.70
CA ASN A 135 -16.25 -13.91 -32.96
C ASN A 135 -15.89 -15.41 -33.02
N VAL A 136 -16.29 -16.22 -32.06
CA VAL A 136 -16.12 -17.67 -32.05
C VAL A 136 -17.20 -18.31 -32.92
N LYS A 137 -16.82 -19.21 -33.79
CA LYS A 137 -17.75 -20.00 -34.59
C LYS A 137 -18.13 -21.29 -33.87
N ALA A 138 -19.32 -21.81 -34.19
CA ALA A 138 -19.83 -23.00 -33.51
C ALA A 138 -19.01 -24.27 -33.79
N ASP A 139 -18.19 -24.28 -34.85
CA ASP A 139 -17.30 -25.39 -35.24
C ASP A 139 -15.82 -25.14 -34.90
N ASP A 140 -15.49 -23.99 -34.29
CA ASP A 140 -14.11 -23.67 -33.89
C ASP A 140 -13.51 -24.73 -32.98
N THR A 141 -12.21 -24.95 -33.16
CA THR A 141 -11.41 -25.81 -32.28
C THR A 141 -10.32 -25.00 -31.58
N ILE A 142 -9.88 -25.49 -30.43
CA ILE A 142 -8.76 -24.85 -29.67
C ILE A 142 -7.46 -25.18 -30.40
N VAL A 143 -6.72 -24.13 -30.77
CA VAL A 143 -5.39 -24.22 -31.37
C VAL A 143 -4.30 -24.19 -30.35
N SER A 144 -4.38 -23.26 -29.37
CA SER A 144 -3.39 -23.09 -28.27
C SER A 144 -4.03 -22.47 -27.06
N LEU A 145 -3.34 -22.63 -25.91
CA LEU A 145 -3.66 -22.02 -24.63
C LEU A 145 -2.55 -21.09 -24.18
N GLY A 146 -2.92 -19.86 -23.81
CA GLY A 146 -2.01 -18.89 -23.21
C GLY A 146 -2.37 -18.69 -21.74
N PHE A 147 -1.38 -18.78 -20.86
CA PHE A 147 -1.56 -18.54 -19.44
C PHE A 147 -0.89 -17.21 -19.10
N HIS A 148 -1.69 -16.22 -18.74
CA HIS A 148 -1.23 -14.89 -18.40
C HIS A 148 -1.52 -14.62 -16.92
N GLY A 149 -0.47 -14.28 -16.18
CA GLY A 149 -0.51 -14.03 -14.75
C GLY A 149 0.11 -15.17 -13.93
N GLU A 150 0.80 -14.76 -12.90
CA GLU A 150 1.42 -15.66 -11.92
C GLU A 150 0.42 -16.07 -10.83
N GLU A 151 -0.70 -15.34 -10.71
CA GLU A 151 -1.70 -15.55 -9.66
C GLU A 151 -2.73 -16.61 -10.05
N THR A 152 -3.05 -17.42 -9.06
CA THR A 152 -4.17 -18.36 -9.13
C THR A 152 -5.06 -18.23 -7.92
N HIS A 153 -6.31 -18.64 -8.09
CA HIS A 153 -7.35 -18.59 -7.08
C HIS A 153 -8.15 -19.90 -7.07
N ASN A 154 -8.85 -20.17 -6.01
CA ASN A 154 -9.86 -21.23 -5.96
C ASN A 154 -9.40 -22.56 -6.55
N HIS A 155 -8.33 -23.14 -6.00
CA HIS A 155 -7.73 -24.40 -6.44
C HIS A 155 -7.05 -24.29 -7.82
N GLY A 156 -6.14 -23.35 -7.93
CA GLY A 156 -5.24 -23.22 -9.07
C GLY A 156 -5.87 -22.64 -10.34
N ARG A 157 -7.08 -22.06 -10.25
CA ARG A 157 -7.73 -21.43 -11.40
C ARG A 157 -7.09 -20.09 -11.73
N THR A 158 -6.93 -19.82 -13.02
CA THR A 158 -6.38 -18.56 -13.56
C THR A 158 -7.09 -18.20 -14.86
N ALA A 159 -6.89 -16.97 -15.32
CA ALA A 159 -7.34 -16.56 -16.64
C ALA A 159 -6.55 -17.31 -17.74
N ILE A 160 -7.24 -17.82 -18.74
CA ILE A 160 -6.64 -18.58 -19.83
C ILE A 160 -7.04 -17.95 -21.17
N VAL A 161 -6.06 -17.56 -21.95
CA VAL A 161 -6.28 -17.12 -23.34
C VAL A 161 -6.47 -18.35 -24.21
N VAL A 162 -7.62 -18.48 -24.83
CA VAL A 162 -7.97 -19.57 -25.73
C VAL A 162 -7.91 -19.05 -27.15
N THR A 163 -6.92 -19.50 -27.91
CA THR A 163 -6.82 -19.23 -29.35
C THR A 163 -7.56 -20.31 -30.10
N THR A 164 -8.51 -19.91 -30.96
CA THR A 164 -9.28 -20.81 -31.81
C THR A 164 -8.92 -20.62 -33.30
N ASP A 165 -9.57 -21.36 -34.17
CA ASP A 165 -9.37 -21.20 -35.61
C ASP A 165 -9.78 -19.81 -36.12
N SER A 166 -10.72 -19.12 -35.47
CA SER A 166 -11.25 -17.85 -35.95
C SER A 166 -11.17 -16.70 -34.95
N ALA A 167 -10.97 -16.95 -33.67
CA ALA A 167 -11.00 -15.94 -32.62
C ALA A 167 -9.94 -16.18 -31.52
N VAL A 168 -9.67 -15.14 -30.75
CA VAL A 168 -8.95 -15.25 -29.50
C VAL A 168 -9.87 -14.75 -28.40
N VAL A 169 -10.12 -15.58 -27.40
CA VAL A 169 -10.98 -15.25 -26.26
C VAL A 169 -10.26 -15.55 -24.95
N VAL A 170 -10.70 -14.92 -23.89
CA VAL A 170 -10.16 -15.14 -22.54
C VAL A 170 -11.21 -15.84 -21.69
N TYR A 171 -10.88 -17.01 -21.20
CA TYR A 171 -11.63 -17.68 -20.16
C TYR A 171 -11.23 -17.08 -18.80
N LYS A 172 -12.20 -16.63 -18.02
CA LYS A 172 -11.99 -16.14 -16.65
C LYS A 172 -12.83 -16.97 -15.70
N PRO A 173 -12.23 -17.69 -14.73
CA PRO A 173 -12.95 -18.56 -13.81
C PRO A 173 -13.65 -17.78 -12.69
N ARG A 174 -14.31 -16.72 -13.03
CA ARG A 174 -15.11 -15.81 -12.19
C ARG A 174 -16.21 -15.13 -13.00
N SER A 175 -17.22 -14.60 -12.32
CA SER A 175 -18.26 -13.82 -12.98
C SER A 175 -17.69 -12.58 -13.69
N GLY A 176 -18.20 -12.28 -14.86
CA GLY A 176 -17.94 -11.09 -15.67
C GLY A 176 -18.90 -9.94 -15.42
N MET A 177 -19.73 -10.04 -14.41
CA MET A 177 -20.76 -9.02 -14.13
C MET A 177 -20.18 -7.68 -13.72
N GLY A 178 -18.93 -7.64 -13.17
CA GLY A 178 -18.24 -6.38 -12.89
C GLY A 178 -17.97 -5.59 -14.18
N GLU A 179 -17.40 -6.25 -15.18
CA GLU A 179 -17.15 -5.68 -16.50
C GLU A 179 -18.45 -5.22 -17.18
N ILE A 180 -19.49 -6.03 -17.12
CA ILE A 180 -20.81 -5.70 -17.69
C ILE A 180 -21.40 -4.47 -16.98
N ALA A 181 -21.27 -4.38 -15.66
CA ALA A 181 -21.76 -3.24 -14.89
C ALA A 181 -21.03 -1.94 -15.29
N ILE A 182 -19.69 -1.99 -15.44
CA ILE A 182 -18.92 -0.84 -15.89
C ILE A 182 -19.34 -0.40 -17.29
N ASP A 183 -19.46 -1.33 -18.24
CA ASP A 183 -19.88 -1.02 -19.62
C ASP A 183 -21.27 -0.36 -19.65
N MET A 184 -22.21 -0.90 -18.90
CA MET A 184 -23.57 -0.35 -18.83
C MET A 184 -23.60 1.05 -18.22
N VAL A 185 -22.84 1.30 -17.16
CA VAL A 185 -22.73 2.65 -16.59
C VAL A 185 -22.08 3.60 -17.60
N CYS A 186 -20.99 3.21 -18.26
CA CYS A 186 -20.36 4.00 -19.32
C CYS A 186 -21.35 4.39 -20.44
N ARG A 187 -22.21 3.47 -20.87
CA ARG A 187 -23.27 3.73 -21.86
C ARG A 187 -24.28 4.76 -21.38
N HIS A 188 -24.71 4.67 -20.14
CA HIS A 188 -25.59 5.66 -19.52
C HIS A 188 -24.93 7.05 -19.39
N LEU A 189 -23.61 7.11 -19.26
CA LEU A 189 -22.81 8.34 -19.19
C LEU A 189 -22.45 8.90 -20.58
N GLY A 190 -22.89 8.29 -21.66
CA GLY A 190 -22.73 8.80 -23.02
C GLY A 190 -21.57 8.21 -23.82
N ALA A 191 -20.98 7.10 -23.38
CA ALA A 191 -19.90 6.42 -24.12
C ALA A 191 -20.39 5.73 -25.41
N ALA A 192 -21.72 5.51 -25.56
CA ALA A 192 -22.25 4.88 -26.77
C ALA A 192 -21.88 5.67 -28.05
N PRO A 193 -21.55 4.99 -29.18
CA PRO A 193 -21.71 3.55 -29.40
C PRO A 193 -20.52 2.68 -29.01
N PHE A 194 -19.47 3.23 -28.42
CA PHE A 194 -18.23 2.51 -28.10
C PHE A 194 -18.35 1.81 -26.75
N SER A 195 -17.78 0.61 -26.63
CA SER A 195 -17.54 -0.04 -25.36
C SER A 195 -16.15 0.33 -24.85
N LEU A 196 -16.08 0.73 -23.58
CA LEU A 196 -14.82 1.01 -22.86
C LEU A 196 -14.40 -0.17 -21.98
N VAL A 197 -15.04 -1.30 -22.18
CA VAL A 197 -14.75 -2.58 -21.52
C VAL A 197 -14.71 -3.67 -22.58
N ALA A 198 -13.84 -4.63 -22.45
CA ALA A 198 -13.76 -5.77 -23.38
C ALA A 198 -15.09 -6.53 -23.40
N PRO A 199 -15.65 -6.82 -24.60
CA PRO A 199 -16.90 -7.56 -24.71
C PRO A 199 -16.86 -8.85 -23.90
N THR A 200 -17.82 -9.03 -22.99
CA THR A 200 -17.85 -10.10 -22.00
C THR A 200 -19.21 -10.82 -22.07
N ILE A 201 -19.18 -12.15 -22.04
CA ILE A 201 -20.34 -13.02 -21.86
C ILE A 201 -20.22 -13.70 -20.50
N ASP A 202 -21.08 -13.34 -19.58
CA ASP A 202 -21.14 -13.92 -18.24
C ASP A 202 -21.99 -15.19 -18.25
N ILE A 203 -21.48 -16.27 -17.68
CA ILE A 203 -22.18 -17.55 -17.52
C ILE A 203 -22.58 -17.78 -16.05
N GLY A 204 -22.16 -16.87 -15.16
CA GLY A 204 -22.43 -16.91 -13.73
C GLY A 204 -21.17 -17.12 -12.92
N ASP A 205 -20.68 -18.36 -12.79
CA ASP A 205 -19.44 -18.66 -12.03
C ASP A 205 -18.17 -18.40 -12.83
N TYR A 206 -18.28 -18.17 -14.13
CA TYR A 206 -17.18 -17.85 -15.04
C TYR A 206 -17.69 -16.99 -16.20
N CYS A 207 -16.75 -16.43 -16.94
CA CYS A 207 -17.09 -15.65 -18.14
C CYS A 207 -16.10 -15.89 -19.27
N TRP A 208 -16.56 -15.54 -20.47
CA TRP A 208 -15.75 -15.42 -21.68
C TRP A 208 -15.63 -13.97 -22.09
N GLN A 209 -14.44 -13.55 -22.44
CA GLN A 209 -14.16 -12.17 -22.83
C GLN A 209 -13.40 -12.15 -24.16
N LEU A 210 -13.71 -11.17 -25.02
CA LEU A 210 -12.93 -10.96 -26.23
C LEU A 210 -11.53 -10.50 -25.88
N PHE A 211 -10.52 -11.14 -26.47
CA PHE A 211 -9.15 -10.68 -26.36
C PHE A 211 -8.98 -9.35 -27.11
N ILE A 212 -8.50 -8.33 -26.43
CA ILE A 212 -8.32 -7.00 -27.02
C ILE A 212 -6.92 -6.89 -27.62
N ASN A 213 -6.85 -6.70 -28.91
CA ASN A 213 -5.60 -6.42 -29.59
C ASN A 213 -5.31 -4.92 -29.56
N PRO A 214 -4.04 -4.51 -29.31
CA PRO A 214 -3.65 -3.12 -29.44
C PRO A 214 -3.80 -2.65 -30.92
N PRO A 215 -3.88 -1.34 -31.17
CA PRO A 215 -3.94 -0.82 -32.54
C PRO A 215 -2.71 -1.25 -33.34
N ALA A 216 -2.90 -1.70 -34.57
CA ALA A 216 -1.86 -2.34 -35.38
C ALA A 216 -0.68 -1.42 -35.77
N THR A 217 -0.93 -0.18 -36.01
CA THR A 217 -0.03 1.00 -36.20
C THR A 217 -0.93 2.17 -36.55
N GLY A 218 -0.89 3.21 -35.81
CA GLY A 218 -1.71 4.38 -36.11
C GLY A 218 -1.61 5.40 -35.00
N GLU A 219 -1.69 6.61 -35.36
CA GLU A 219 -1.85 7.70 -34.40
C GLU A 219 -3.17 7.51 -33.67
N VAL A 220 -3.11 7.43 -32.35
CA VAL A 220 -4.29 7.45 -31.50
C VAL A 220 -4.79 8.89 -31.43
N ASP A 221 -6.07 9.12 -31.63
CA ASP A 221 -6.69 10.41 -31.33
C ASP A 221 -6.66 10.64 -29.81
N VAL A 222 -5.59 11.25 -29.34
CA VAL A 222 -5.36 11.48 -27.90
C VAL A 222 -6.51 12.25 -27.25
N PRO A 223 -7.06 13.34 -27.83
CA PRO A 223 -8.26 13.97 -27.31
C PRO A 223 -9.48 13.02 -27.19
N ALA A 224 -9.69 12.14 -28.14
CA ALA A 224 -10.78 11.15 -28.06
C ALA A 224 -10.50 10.12 -26.96
N TYR A 225 -9.27 9.63 -26.87
CA TYR A 225 -8.83 8.72 -25.81
C TYR A 225 -9.06 9.35 -24.42
N MET A 226 -8.62 10.59 -24.20
CA MET A 226 -8.77 11.27 -22.90
C MET A 226 -10.23 11.59 -22.57
N ARG A 227 -11.07 11.92 -23.57
CA ARG A 227 -12.52 12.04 -23.35
C ARG A 227 -13.15 10.71 -22.89
N ALA A 228 -12.80 9.63 -23.55
CA ALA A 228 -13.27 8.30 -23.17
C ALA A 228 -12.78 7.91 -21.75
N ALA A 229 -11.53 8.23 -21.44
CA ALA A 229 -10.94 8.01 -20.11
C ALA A 229 -11.69 8.79 -19.00
N GLY A 230 -12.10 10.04 -19.26
CA GLY A 230 -12.88 10.81 -18.29
C GLY A 230 -14.27 10.20 -18.03
N THR A 231 -14.94 9.70 -19.07
CA THR A 231 -16.23 8.96 -18.92
C THR A 231 -16.03 7.65 -18.18
N LEU A 232 -14.95 6.92 -18.49
CA LEU A 232 -14.60 5.67 -17.83
C LEU A 232 -14.30 5.87 -16.35
N LEU A 233 -13.53 6.91 -16.01
CA LEU A 233 -13.22 7.27 -14.63
C LEU A 233 -14.49 7.59 -13.83
N ALA A 234 -15.45 8.31 -14.44
CA ALA A 234 -16.73 8.60 -13.80
C ALA A 234 -17.53 7.33 -13.51
N ALA A 235 -17.57 6.38 -14.46
CA ALA A 235 -18.23 5.10 -14.26
C ALA A 235 -17.57 4.29 -13.13
N CYS A 236 -16.24 4.22 -13.13
CA CYS A 236 -15.47 3.52 -12.11
C CYS A 236 -15.65 4.17 -10.72
N HIS A 237 -15.70 5.49 -10.65
CA HIS A 237 -15.98 6.20 -9.40
C HIS A 237 -17.37 5.87 -8.85
N ILE A 238 -18.42 5.91 -9.68
CA ILE A 238 -19.79 5.55 -9.28
C ILE A 238 -19.83 4.11 -8.75
N LEU A 239 -19.16 3.20 -9.41
CA LEU A 239 -19.14 1.79 -9.01
C LEU A 239 -18.16 1.46 -7.88
N GLY A 240 -17.26 2.39 -7.51
CA GLY A 240 -16.19 2.13 -6.54
C GLY A 240 -15.16 1.12 -7.04
N THR A 241 -14.93 1.08 -8.37
CA THR A 241 -13.96 0.19 -8.99
C THR A 241 -12.53 0.59 -8.59
N THR A 242 -11.71 -0.41 -8.26
CA THR A 242 -10.29 -0.24 -7.91
C THR A 242 -9.41 -1.11 -8.80
N ASP A 243 -8.10 -1.11 -8.55
CA ASP A 243 -7.13 -2.02 -9.19
C ASP A 243 -7.04 -1.90 -10.72
N LEU A 244 -7.38 -0.73 -11.26
CA LEU A 244 -7.32 -0.47 -12.71
C LEU A 244 -5.92 0.02 -13.09
N HIS A 245 -4.92 -0.82 -12.89
CA HIS A 245 -3.55 -0.56 -13.30
C HIS A 245 -3.29 -0.94 -14.77
N VAL A 246 -2.06 -0.78 -15.23
CA VAL A 246 -1.65 -0.95 -16.62
C VAL A 246 -1.95 -2.32 -17.21
N ASP A 247 -1.99 -3.37 -16.40
CA ASP A 247 -2.29 -4.72 -16.86
C ASP A 247 -3.81 -4.98 -16.97
N ASN A 248 -4.65 -4.08 -16.43
CA ASN A 248 -6.10 -4.19 -16.41
C ASN A 248 -6.80 -3.23 -17.38
N ILE A 249 -6.04 -2.29 -17.98
CA ILE A 249 -6.51 -1.37 -19.02
C ILE A 249 -5.55 -1.43 -20.20
N CYS A 250 -6.09 -1.55 -21.40
CA CYS A 250 -5.32 -1.46 -22.64
C CYS A 250 -5.92 -0.43 -23.61
N CYS A 251 -5.19 -0.09 -24.67
CA CYS A 251 -5.73 0.66 -25.79
C CYS A 251 -6.28 -0.34 -26.80
N SER A 252 -7.57 -0.24 -27.11
CA SER A 252 -8.19 -1.09 -28.12
C SER A 252 -7.82 -0.66 -29.55
N SER A 253 -8.11 -1.50 -30.53
CA SER A 253 -7.94 -1.18 -31.95
C SER A 253 -8.73 0.04 -32.43
N ALA A 254 -9.72 0.48 -31.66
CA ALA A 254 -10.45 1.73 -31.86
C ALA A 254 -9.73 2.97 -31.31
N GLY A 255 -8.55 2.81 -30.72
CA GLY A 255 -7.81 3.92 -30.09
C GLY A 255 -8.45 4.42 -28.79
N LEU A 256 -9.16 3.58 -28.06
CA LEU A 256 -9.88 3.94 -26.82
C LEU A 256 -9.34 3.16 -25.62
N PRO A 257 -9.35 3.77 -24.40
CA PRO A 257 -9.03 3.04 -23.18
C PRO A 257 -10.09 1.98 -22.94
N THR A 258 -9.65 0.74 -22.74
CA THR A 258 -10.54 -0.41 -22.63
C THR A 258 -10.12 -1.25 -21.42
N ILE A 259 -11.01 -1.41 -20.45
CA ILE A 259 -10.83 -2.30 -19.33
C ILE A 259 -10.88 -3.74 -19.82
N ILE A 260 -9.86 -4.51 -19.50
CA ILE A 260 -9.77 -5.94 -19.77
C ILE A 260 -9.90 -6.77 -18.49
N ASP A 261 -9.74 -6.17 -17.31
CA ASP A 261 -10.04 -6.77 -16.03
C ASP A 261 -10.74 -5.77 -15.08
N GLY A 262 -12.03 -5.98 -14.84
CA GLY A 262 -12.90 -5.16 -14.00
C GLY A 262 -13.46 -5.93 -12.80
N GLU A 263 -12.79 -6.98 -12.35
CA GLU A 263 -13.29 -7.86 -11.29
C GLU A 263 -13.45 -7.17 -9.92
N THR A 264 -12.71 -6.10 -9.68
CA THR A 264 -12.76 -5.28 -8.47
C THR A 264 -13.78 -4.12 -8.58
N ALA A 265 -14.72 -4.19 -9.51
CA ALA A 265 -15.91 -3.35 -9.48
C ALA A 265 -16.63 -3.53 -8.14
N LEU A 266 -17.10 -2.44 -7.55
CA LEU A 266 -17.85 -2.46 -6.30
C LEU A 266 -17.00 -2.75 -5.05
N GLN A 267 -15.73 -2.39 -5.06
CA GLN A 267 -14.95 -2.48 -3.84
C GLN A 267 -15.51 -1.53 -2.78
N PHE A 268 -15.82 -2.12 -1.64
CA PHE A 268 -16.06 -1.33 -0.46
C PHE A 268 -14.72 -0.78 0.02
N ARG A 269 -14.56 0.52 -0.13
CA ARG A 269 -13.65 1.22 0.74
C ARG A 269 -14.40 1.46 2.01
N LEU A 270 -13.82 0.98 3.05
CA LEU A 270 -14.28 1.25 4.38
C LEU A 270 -13.82 2.66 4.70
N PRO A 271 -14.73 3.63 4.75
CA PRO A 271 -14.35 4.91 5.28
C PRO A 271 -13.93 4.64 6.73
N ALA A 272 -12.71 4.96 7.05
CA ALA A 272 -12.25 4.97 8.42
C ALA A 272 -12.95 6.10 9.20
N GLY A 273 -14.25 6.01 9.30
CA GLY A 273 -15.08 6.93 10.07
C GLY A 273 -15.27 8.33 9.52
N LEU A 274 -14.91 8.57 8.25
CA LEU A 274 -14.93 9.90 7.65
C LEU A 274 -15.79 9.88 6.39
N ASN A 275 -16.44 10.99 6.06
CA ASN A 275 -17.14 11.20 4.81
C ASN A 275 -16.26 10.78 3.64
N LEU A 276 -16.84 10.17 2.59
CA LEU A 276 -16.10 9.90 1.36
C LEU A 276 -15.45 11.21 0.92
N ASP A 277 -14.15 11.22 1.03
CA ASP A 277 -13.36 12.34 0.57
C ASP A 277 -13.42 12.36 -0.96
N ALA A 278 -13.44 13.52 -1.55
CA ALA A 278 -13.35 13.68 -3.00
C ALA A 278 -12.11 12.99 -3.60
N THR A 279 -11.07 12.70 -2.78
CA THR A 279 -9.91 11.90 -3.16
C THR A 279 -10.24 10.46 -3.58
N ASP A 280 -11.41 9.94 -3.21
CA ASP A 280 -11.84 8.62 -3.63
C ASP A 280 -11.93 8.45 -5.16
N VAL A 281 -12.03 9.56 -5.90
CA VAL A 281 -11.94 9.55 -7.37
C VAL A 281 -10.59 9.04 -7.89
N LEU A 282 -9.51 9.17 -7.12
CA LEU A 282 -8.18 8.68 -7.45
C LEU A 282 -7.98 7.19 -7.14
N ALA A 283 -8.90 6.61 -6.44
CA ALA A 283 -8.80 5.26 -5.92
C ALA A 283 -8.90 4.15 -6.95
N SER A 284 -9.36 4.46 -8.14
CA SER A 284 -9.53 3.45 -9.19
C SER A 284 -8.22 2.80 -9.66
N GLY A 285 -7.07 3.45 -9.46
CA GLY A 285 -5.80 3.03 -10.04
C GLY A 285 -5.61 3.45 -11.50
N MET A 286 -6.61 4.09 -12.10
CA MET A 286 -6.52 4.56 -13.49
C MET A 286 -5.51 5.69 -13.67
N LEU A 287 -5.41 6.57 -12.69
CA LEU A 287 -4.52 7.74 -12.75
C LEU A 287 -3.29 7.52 -11.87
N PRO A 288 -2.10 7.97 -12.30
CA PRO A 288 -1.01 8.11 -11.37
C PRO A 288 -1.42 9.11 -10.27
N THR A 289 -1.09 8.79 -9.04
CA THR A 289 -1.46 9.65 -7.91
C THR A 289 -0.27 9.97 -7.04
N VAL A 290 -0.21 11.21 -6.56
CA VAL A 290 0.76 11.63 -5.55
C VAL A 290 0.51 10.96 -4.19
N LEU A 291 -0.67 10.40 -3.99
CA LEU A 291 -1.01 9.69 -2.76
C LEU A 291 -0.33 8.31 -2.66
N SER A 292 0.20 7.77 -3.75
CA SER A 292 0.92 6.51 -3.72
C SER A 292 2.36 6.69 -3.27
N ARG A 293 2.77 6.05 -2.17
CA ARG A 293 4.16 5.98 -1.73
C ARG A 293 5.03 5.12 -2.63
N SER A 294 4.44 4.16 -3.31
CA SER A 294 5.18 3.26 -4.17
C SER A 294 5.42 3.92 -5.52
N GLU A 295 6.69 4.12 -5.87
CA GLU A 295 7.08 4.48 -7.23
C GLU A 295 6.48 3.52 -8.25
N PHE A 296 6.46 2.23 -7.91
CA PHE A 296 5.84 1.18 -8.71
C PHE A 296 4.40 1.57 -9.09
N TRP A 297 3.50 1.82 -8.13
CA TRP A 297 2.10 2.12 -8.39
C TRP A 297 1.87 3.40 -9.20
N ARG A 298 2.75 4.41 -9.07
CA ARG A 298 2.67 5.61 -9.90
C ARG A 298 2.94 5.33 -11.36
N HIS A 299 3.86 4.42 -11.65
CA HIS A 299 4.25 4.06 -13.01
C HIS A 299 3.37 3.00 -13.63
N PHE A 300 2.61 2.29 -12.83
CA PHE A 300 1.70 1.21 -13.25
C PHE A 300 0.23 1.61 -13.22
N SER A 301 -0.10 2.90 -13.08
CA SER A 301 -1.48 3.37 -13.24
C SER A 301 -2.01 3.09 -14.65
N GLY A 302 -3.31 2.80 -14.75
CA GLY A 302 -3.94 2.35 -15.99
C GLY A 302 -3.81 3.32 -17.17
N LEU A 303 -3.80 4.64 -16.90
CA LEU A 303 -3.69 5.67 -17.93
C LEU A 303 -2.32 6.34 -18.01
N ASN A 304 -1.29 5.73 -17.58
CA ASN A 304 0.10 6.18 -17.46
C ASN A 304 0.59 7.12 -18.59
N PHE A 305 0.11 8.35 -18.63
CA PHE A 305 0.43 9.35 -19.68
C PHE A 305 1.36 10.48 -19.22
N PHE A 306 1.77 10.47 -17.95
CA PHE A 306 2.75 11.43 -17.46
C PHE A 306 4.17 11.05 -17.91
N PRO A 307 5.03 12.05 -18.24
CA PRO A 307 6.41 11.77 -18.60
C PRO A 307 7.15 11.13 -17.44
N HIS A 308 7.76 9.97 -17.69
CA HIS A 308 8.49 9.20 -16.70
C HIS A 308 9.78 8.66 -17.27
N GLU A 309 10.65 8.20 -16.39
CA GLU A 309 11.75 7.34 -16.80
C GLU A 309 11.21 6.05 -17.45
N LYS A 310 11.98 5.52 -18.42
CA LYS A 310 11.59 4.32 -19.19
C LYS A 310 11.60 3.03 -18.37
N THR A 311 12.16 3.06 -17.16
CA THR A 311 12.32 1.90 -16.30
C THR A 311 12.11 2.29 -14.84
N ALA A 312 11.61 1.36 -14.04
CA ALA A 312 11.55 1.48 -12.57
C ALA A 312 12.53 0.51 -11.95
N THR A 313 13.28 0.93 -10.93
CA THR A 313 14.12 0.02 -10.15
C THR A 313 13.23 -0.75 -9.19
N CYS A 314 13.15 -2.05 -9.41
CA CYS A 314 12.39 -2.97 -8.57
C CYS A 314 13.33 -3.95 -7.90
N VAL A 315 12.87 -4.56 -6.82
CA VAL A 315 13.59 -5.61 -6.10
C VAL A 315 12.77 -6.88 -6.15
N LYS A 316 13.40 -7.98 -6.48
CA LYS A 316 12.78 -9.31 -6.44
C LYS A 316 13.78 -10.34 -5.93
N HIS A 317 13.28 -11.48 -5.48
CA HIS A 317 14.12 -12.64 -5.29
C HIS A 317 14.34 -13.34 -6.63
N ALA A 318 15.57 -13.68 -6.94
CA ALA A 318 15.93 -14.37 -8.17
C ALA A 318 17.09 -15.35 -7.93
N VAL A 319 17.18 -16.32 -8.81
CA VAL A 319 18.34 -17.21 -8.85
C VAL A 319 19.52 -16.44 -9.40
N THR A 320 20.66 -16.57 -8.74
CA THR A 320 21.96 -16.13 -9.20
C THR A 320 22.87 -17.35 -9.44
N ASP A 321 23.91 -17.19 -10.24
CA ASP A 321 24.90 -18.23 -10.53
C ASP A 321 24.28 -19.54 -11.02
N SER A 322 23.22 -19.42 -11.84
CA SER A 322 22.42 -20.51 -12.39
C SER A 322 23.29 -21.58 -13.06
N GLY A 323 23.01 -22.86 -12.78
CA GLY A 323 23.70 -23.99 -13.36
C GLY A 323 25.12 -24.20 -12.83
N THR A 324 25.50 -23.57 -11.73
CA THR A 324 26.81 -23.71 -11.09
C THR A 324 26.71 -24.19 -9.64
N ASP A 325 27.86 -24.60 -9.08
CA ASP A 325 27.94 -25.01 -7.68
C ASP A 325 27.69 -23.84 -6.70
N ALA A 326 27.70 -22.60 -7.19
CA ALA A 326 27.40 -21.38 -6.41
C ALA A 326 25.95 -20.92 -6.52
N VAL A 327 25.07 -21.68 -7.18
CA VAL A 327 23.67 -21.31 -7.37
C VAL A 327 23.02 -20.85 -6.06
N ALA A 328 22.39 -19.69 -6.07
CA ALA A 328 21.76 -19.12 -4.88
C ALA A 328 20.42 -18.45 -5.22
N PHE A 329 19.59 -18.24 -4.21
CA PHE A 329 18.33 -17.50 -4.34
C PHE A 329 18.44 -16.22 -3.51
N LEU A 330 18.72 -15.11 -4.19
CA LEU A 330 19.07 -13.85 -3.54
C LEU A 330 18.09 -12.73 -3.91
N ARG A 331 18.07 -11.72 -3.06
CA ARG A 331 17.34 -10.48 -3.33
C ARG A 331 18.19 -9.63 -4.29
N VAL A 332 17.67 -9.38 -5.49
CA VAL A 332 18.37 -8.64 -6.55
C VAL A 332 17.55 -7.43 -6.97
N SER A 333 18.23 -6.33 -7.27
CA SER A 333 17.64 -5.17 -7.92
C SER A 333 17.60 -5.38 -9.44
N TYR A 334 16.53 -4.99 -10.08
CA TYR A 334 16.41 -5.03 -11.54
C TYR A 334 15.65 -3.83 -12.06
N GLN A 335 15.88 -3.49 -13.31
CA GLN A 335 15.15 -2.44 -14.01
C GLN A 335 13.90 -3.06 -14.64
N HIS A 336 12.74 -2.69 -14.13
CA HIS A 336 11.47 -3.11 -14.71
C HIS A 336 11.13 -2.16 -15.87
N PRO A 337 10.98 -2.66 -17.10
CA PRO A 337 10.56 -1.82 -18.22
C PRO A 337 9.12 -1.36 -17.98
N ARG A 338 8.87 -0.08 -18.20
CA ARG A 338 7.52 0.48 -18.16
C ARG A 338 6.89 0.32 -19.52
N PRO A 339 5.81 -0.40 -19.68
CA PRO A 339 5.12 -0.46 -20.94
C PRO A 339 4.54 0.92 -21.27
N PRO A 340 4.84 1.49 -22.45
CA PRO A 340 4.07 2.63 -22.94
C PRO A 340 2.65 2.15 -23.24
N ILE A 341 1.67 2.70 -22.58
CA ILE A 341 0.27 2.32 -22.85
C ILE A 341 -0.14 2.77 -24.24
N VAL A 342 0.24 3.97 -24.61
CA VAL A 342 0.06 4.52 -25.96
C VAL A 342 1.23 5.46 -26.23
N ALA A 343 2.03 5.19 -27.25
CA ALA A 343 3.19 6.00 -27.59
C ALA A 343 2.85 7.49 -27.81
N ASP A 344 1.66 7.75 -28.36
CA ASP A 344 1.19 9.10 -28.68
C ASP A 344 0.79 9.90 -27.43
N LEU A 345 0.39 9.25 -26.33
CA LEU A 345 0.11 9.93 -25.07
C LEU A 345 1.36 10.56 -24.44
N GLN A 346 2.55 10.07 -24.74
CA GLN A 346 3.80 10.65 -24.25
C GLN A 346 4.13 12.00 -24.88
N ASN A 347 3.47 12.34 -26.00
CA ASN A 347 3.72 13.56 -26.75
C ASN A 347 2.73 14.70 -26.44
N ILE A 348 1.70 14.43 -25.62
CA ILE A 348 0.75 15.47 -25.19
C ILE A 348 1.26 16.17 -23.93
N ASP A 349 0.99 17.45 -23.81
CA ASP A 349 1.15 18.15 -22.54
C ASP A 349 0.23 17.52 -21.49
N PRO A 350 0.77 17.04 -20.34
CA PRO A 350 -0.03 16.41 -19.29
C PRO A 350 -1.17 17.28 -18.76
N ALA A 351 -0.97 18.60 -18.66
CA ALA A 351 -2.02 19.52 -18.22
C ALA A 351 -3.17 19.59 -19.25
N GLN A 352 -2.85 19.60 -20.53
CA GLN A 352 -3.86 19.55 -21.58
C GLN A 352 -4.62 18.23 -21.58
N ALA A 353 -3.92 17.10 -21.42
CA ALA A 353 -4.53 15.78 -21.34
C ALA A 353 -5.52 15.70 -20.16
N MET A 354 -5.09 16.14 -18.98
CA MET A 354 -5.95 16.16 -17.80
C MET A 354 -7.13 17.12 -17.95
N GLY A 355 -6.94 18.29 -18.55
CA GLY A 355 -8.04 19.22 -18.83
C GLY A 355 -9.15 18.57 -19.67
N ILE A 356 -8.80 17.81 -20.72
CA ILE A 356 -9.75 17.07 -21.55
C ILE A 356 -10.45 15.98 -20.74
N LEU A 357 -9.72 15.23 -19.93
CA LEU A 357 -10.26 14.16 -19.08
C LEU A 357 -11.25 14.74 -18.06
N ILE A 358 -10.88 15.80 -17.35
CA ILE A 358 -11.71 16.47 -16.34
C ILE A 358 -12.99 17.03 -16.97
N GLU A 359 -12.88 17.69 -18.13
CA GLU A 359 -14.06 18.18 -18.86
C GLU A 359 -15.03 17.04 -19.19
N SER A 360 -14.53 15.89 -19.63
CA SER A 360 -15.36 14.73 -19.95
C SER A 360 -15.94 14.07 -18.68
N PHE A 361 -15.18 14.00 -17.60
CA PHE A 361 -15.64 13.53 -16.31
C PHE A 361 -16.80 14.38 -15.78
N GLU A 362 -16.71 15.70 -15.86
CA GLU A 362 -17.79 16.61 -15.46
C GLU A 362 -19.02 16.51 -16.37
N LYS A 363 -18.84 16.32 -17.68
CA LYS A 363 -19.93 16.02 -18.61
C LYS A 363 -20.65 14.74 -18.21
N ALA A 364 -19.90 13.69 -17.87
CA ALA A 364 -20.47 12.43 -17.38
C ALA A 364 -21.24 12.62 -16.07
N ARG A 365 -20.74 13.47 -15.15
CA ARG A 365 -21.43 13.83 -13.91
C ARG A 365 -22.78 14.49 -14.16
N VAL A 366 -22.82 15.46 -15.06
CA VAL A 366 -24.07 16.12 -15.45
C VAL A 366 -25.02 15.12 -16.10
N GLN A 367 -24.52 14.27 -16.98
CA GLN A 367 -25.34 13.23 -17.63
C GLN A 367 -25.91 12.25 -16.60
N ALA A 368 -25.13 11.83 -15.61
CA ALA A 368 -25.57 10.99 -14.52
C ALA A 368 -26.72 11.63 -13.72
N ALA A 369 -26.62 12.92 -13.41
CA ALA A 369 -27.69 13.67 -12.71
C ALA A 369 -29.00 13.75 -13.52
N LEU A 370 -28.91 13.72 -14.84
CA LEU A 370 -30.07 13.78 -15.76
C LEU A 370 -30.62 12.41 -16.13
N SER A 371 -30.02 11.30 -15.67
CA SER A 371 -30.38 9.93 -16.07
C SER A 371 -31.12 9.15 -14.97
N PRO A 372 -32.43 9.21 -14.88
CA PRO A 372 -33.21 8.41 -13.91
C PRO A 372 -33.08 6.90 -14.16
N THR A 373 -32.80 6.48 -15.38
CA THR A 373 -32.57 5.08 -15.75
C THR A 373 -31.26 4.56 -15.20
N LEU A 374 -30.21 5.38 -15.12
CA LEU A 374 -28.95 5.02 -14.48
C LEU A 374 -29.16 4.73 -12.97
N ALA A 375 -29.87 5.60 -12.28
CA ALA A 375 -30.13 5.41 -10.85
C ALA A 375 -30.98 4.15 -10.58
N ALA A 376 -31.90 3.80 -11.47
CA ALA A 376 -32.66 2.55 -11.39
C ALA A 376 -31.74 1.34 -11.64
N TYR A 377 -30.94 1.37 -12.70
CA TYR A 377 -30.00 0.32 -13.03
C TYR A 377 -29.02 0.03 -11.90
N VAL A 378 -28.39 1.06 -11.34
CA VAL A 378 -27.43 0.92 -10.22
C VAL A 378 -28.07 0.26 -9.02
N ARG A 379 -29.28 0.66 -8.62
CA ARG A 379 -30.01 0.04 -7.50
C ARG A 379 -30.40 -1.42 -7.76
N ASP A 380 -30.81 -1.74 -8.98
CA ASP A 380 -31.18 -3.12 -9.34
C ASP A 380 -29.93 -4.02 -9.37
N MET A 381 -28.83 -3.51 -9.91
CA MET A 381 -27.54 -4.19 -9.91
C MET A 381 -27.04 -4.51 -8.50
N GLU A 382 -27.09 -3.55 -7.57
CA GLU A 382 -26.68 -3.75 -6.17
C GLU A 382 -27.36 -4.93 -5.49
N ARG A 383 -28.62 -5.20 -5.86
CA ARG A 383 -29.43 -6.25 -5.24
C ARG A 383 -29.06 -7.66 -5.67
N VAL A 384 -28.48 -7.79 -6.85
CA VAL A 384 -28.25 -9.11 -7.47
C VAL A 384 -26.79 -9.48 -7.57
N LEU A 385 -25.89 -8.51 -7.53
CA LEU A 385 -24.47 -8.77 -7.72
C LEU A 385 -23.78 -9.28 -6.48
N ARG A 386 -22.88 -10.23 -6.72
CA ARG A 386 -21.72 -10.51 -5.88
C ARG A 386 -20.48 -10.09 -6.65
N TRP A 387 -19.54 -9.50 -5.97
CA TRP A 387 -18.28 -9.01 -6.56
C TRP A 387 -17.08 -9.50 -5.77
N ARG A 388 -15.95 -9.56 -6.41
CA ARG A 388 -14.68 -9.86 -5.72
C ARG A 388 -14.42 -8.80 -4.67
N GLN A 389 -14.13 -9.23 -3.45
CA GLN A 389 -13.70 -8.36 -2.37
C GLN A 389 -12.26 -8.65 -2.00
N VAL A 390 -11.38 -7.68 -2.17
CA VAL A 390 -9.99 -7.73 -1.75
C VAL A 390 -9.92 -7.33 -0.28
N LEU A 391 -9.60 -8.29 0.60
CA LEU A 391 -9.55 -8.06 2.05
C LEU A 391 -8.20 -7.48 2.49
N ARG A 392 -7.13 -7.77 1.74
CA ARG A 392 -5.78 -7.23 1.93
C ARG A 392 -5.19 -6.96 0.56
N ALA A 393 -4.28 -6.00 0.48
CA ALA A 393 -3.55 -5.74 -0.77
C ALA A 393 -2.93 -7.05 -1.30
N THR A 394 -3.02 -7.29 -2.61
CA THR A 394 -2.47 -8.49 -3.27
C THR A 394 -1.00 -8.69 -2.94
N GLY A 395 -0.20 -7.61 -2.89
CA GLY A 395 1.20 -7.66 -2.48
C GLY A 395 1.42 -8.18 -1.06
N THR A 396 0.45 -7.99 -0.14
CA THR A 396 0.50 -8.58 1.20
C THR A 396 0.35 -10.10 1.12
N TYR A 397 -0.64 -10.60 0.38
CA TYR A 397 -0.80 -12.05 0.17
C TYR A 397 0.39 -12.67 -0.52
N GLN A 398 0.94 -11.99 -1.53
CA GLN A 398 2.15 -12.42 -2.22
C GLN A 398 3.34 -12.56 -1.26
N SER A 399 3.52 -11.61 -0.35
CA SER A 399 4.58 -11.69 0.67
C SER A 399 4.41 -12.88 1.61
N PHE A 400 3.17 -13.21 2.00
CA PHE A 400 2.88 -14.40 2.81
C PHE A 400 3.11 -15.69 2.03
N LEU A 401 2.71 -15.72 0.75
CA LEU A 401 2.98 -16.86 -0.13
C LEU A 401 4.48 -17.07 -0.27
N GLU A 402 5.25 -16.03 -0.57
CA GLU A 402 6.71 -16.10 -0.63
C GLU A 402 7.35 -16.58 0.69
N ALA A 403 6.88 -16.10 1.82
CA ALA A 403 7.36 -16.54 3.14
C ALA A 403 7.05 -18.02 3.39
N SER A 404 5.88 -18.51 2.95
CA SER A 404 5.50 -19.93 3.06
C SER A 404 6.38 -20.84 2.22
N LEU A 405 7.02 -20.32 1.18
CA LEU A 405 7.93 -21.06 0.29
C LEU A 405 9.39 -21.03 0.74
N MET A 406 9.69 -20.41 1.89
CA MET A 406 11.04 -20.46 2.45
C MET A 406 11.35 -21.88 2.96
N PRO A 407 12.60 -22.35 2.85
CA PRO A 407 13.00 -23.69 3.25
C PRO A 407 12.53 -24.09 4.67
N ALA A 408 12.66 -23.19 5.65
CA ALA A 408 12.23 -23.44 7.01
C ALA A 408 10.72 -23.70 7.12
N ALA A 409 9.90 -22.92 6.38
CA ALA A 409 8.45 -23.09 6.35
C ALA A 409 8.05 -24.40 5.65
N LEU A 410 8.70 -24.74 4.53
CA LEU A 410 8.46 -25.99 3.80
C LEU A 410 8.92 -27.23 4.58
N ALA A 411 9.94 -27.11 5.41
CA ALA A 411 10.38 -28.14 6.34
C ALA A 411 9.45 -28.29 7.57
N GLY A 412 8.52 -27.35 7.77
CA GLY A 412 7.61 -27.33 8.91
C GLY A 412 8.24 -26.81 10.21
N LEU A 413 9.37 -26.13 10.13
CA LEU A 413 10.05 -25.49 11.26
C LEU A 413 9.50 -24.11 11.59
N ASP A 414 8.81 -23.49 10.64
CA ASP A 414 8.18 -22.19 10.77
C ASP A 414 6.79 -22.21 10.11
N ASP A 415 5.91 -21.30 10.54
CA ASP A 415 4.58 -21.12 9.94
C ASP A 415 4.25 -19.61 9.85
N PRO A 416 4.73 -18.95 8.80
CA PRO A 416 4.54 -17.51 8.62
C PRO A 416 3.06 -17.13 8.45
N LEU A 417 2.18 -18.06 8.05
CA LEU A 417 0.75 -17.79 7.87
C LEU A 417 0.02 -17.48 9.20
N THR A 418 0.62 -17.80 10.33
CA THR A 418 0.07 -17.44 11.65
C THR A 418 0.07 -15.92 11.89
N LEU A 419 0.94 -15.18 11.20
CA LEU A 419 1.01 -13.72 11.29
C LEU A 419 -0.20 -13.03 10.62
N LEU A 420 -0.92 -13.72 9.73
CA LEU A 420 -2.16 -13.19 9.13
C LEU A 420 -3.22 -12.81 10.17
N ASP A 421 -3.22 -13.46 11.32
CA ASP A 421 -4.18 -13.17 12.39
C ASP A 421 -3.92 -11.83 13.09
N LYS A 422 -2.70 -11.29 12.96
CA LYS A 422 -2.27 -10.05 13.62
C LYS A 422 -2.46 -8.79 12.78
N GLY A 423 -2.65 -8.95 11.48
CA GLY A 423 -2.77 -7.80 10.57
C GLY A 423 -4.21 -7.39 10.31
N PRO A 424 -4.47 -6.14 9.93
CA PRO A 424 -5.80 -5.67 9.61
C PRO A 424 -6.39 -6.43 8.42
N ARG A 425 -7.66 -6.79 8.50
CA ARG A 425 -8.46 -7.41 7.42
C ARG A 425 -9.48 -6.44 6.83
N GLY A 426 -9.26 -5.15 7.01
CA GLY A 426 -10.34 -4.20 6.79
C GLY A 426 -11.47 -4.41 7.82
N MET A 427 -12.68 -3.90 7.54
CA MET A 427 -13.81 -4.01 8.45
C MET A 427 -14.66 -5.28 8.24
N VAL A 428 -14.03 -6.38 7.82
CA VAL A 428 -14.72 -7.65 7.66
C VAL A 428 -14.44 -8.55 8.84
N ASP A 429 -15.47 -8.80 9.63
CA ASP A 429 -15.39 -9.69 10.77
C ASP A 429 -15.85 -11.10 10.43
N GLY A 430 -15.14 -12.07 10.98
CA GLY A 430 -15.53 -13.47 10.89
C GLY A 430 -14.37 -14.40 11.28
N PRO A 431 -14.58 -15.27 12.26
CA PRO A 431 -13.54 -16.19 12.73
C PRO A 431 -13.07 -17.17 11.64
N THR A 432 -13.88 -17.38 10.62
CA THR A 432 -13.58 -18.28 9.50
C THR A 432 -12.78 -17.62 8.38
N ILE A 433 -12.74 -16.29 8.26
CA ILE A 433 -12.01 -15.59 7.19
C ILE A 433 -10.52 -15.90 7.26
N GLY A 434 -9.88 -15.74 8.42
CA GLY A 434 -8.46 -16.05 8.57
C GLY A 434 -8.13 -17.53 8.33
N VAL A 435 -9.06 -18.42 8.64
CA VAL A 435 -8.90 -19.85 8.31
C VAL A 435 -8.92 -20.04 6.79
N GLN A 436 -9.79 -19.36 6.06
CA GLN A 436 -9.87 -19.44 4.61
C GLN A 436 -8.67 -18.77 3.93
N GLU A 437 -8.21 -17.62 4.44
CA GLU A 437 -6.98 -16.98 3.95
C GLU A 437 -5.80 -17.95 4.04
N ARG A 438 -5.56 -18.52 5.23
CA ARG A 438 -4.47 -19.49 5.44
C ARG A 438 -4.59 -20.73 4.57
N ARG A 439 -5.81 -21.25 4.40
CA ARG A 439 -6.05 -22.42 3.56
C ARG A 439 -5.69 -22.16 2.10
N GLN A 440 -6.19 -21.07 1.53
CA GLN A 440 -5.94 -20.72 0.14
C GLN A 440 -4.45 -20.47 -0.11
N LEU A 441 -3.77 -19.74 0.78
CA LEU A 441 -2.32 -19.54 0.70
C LEU A 441 -1.53 -20.86 0.84
N ALA A 442 -1.96 -21.77 1.73
CA ALA A 442 -1.35 -23.08 1.86
C ALA A 442 -1.57 -23.98 0.62
N ASP A 443 -2.61 -23.70 -0.16
CA ASP A 443 -2.86 -24.36 -1.45
C ASP A 443 -2.05 -23.73 -2.61
N GLY A 444 -1.31 -22.64 -2.36
CA GLY A 444 -0.53 -21.91 -3.35
C GLY A 444 -1.35 -20.88 -4.13
N ASP A 445 -2.52 -20.53 -3.62
CA ASP A 445 -3.43 -19.57 -4.24
C ASP A 445 -3.42 -18.22 -3.49
N VAL A 446 -3.64 -17.13 -4.22
CA VAL A 446 -4.01 -15.85 -3.63
C VAL A 446 -5.46 -15.92 -3.16
N PRO A 447 -5.77 -15.54 -1.91
CA PRO A 447 -7.11 -15.62 -1.37
C PRO A 447 -8.16 -14.89 -2.20
N PHE A 448 -9.26 -15.58 -2.48
CA PHE A 448 -10.39 -15.05 -3.23
C PHE A 448 -11.64 -15.04 -2.37
N PHE A 449 -12.25 -13.86 -2.27
CA PHE A 449 -13.52 -13.66 -1.57
C PHE A 449 -14.48 -12.86 -2.42
N GLN A 450 -15.77 -13.08 -2.22
CA GLN A 450 -16.85 -12.29 -2.81
C GLN A 450 -17.70 -11.67 -1.72
N MET A 451 -18.36 -10.57 -2.02
CA MET A 451 -19.28 -9.92 -1.12
C MET A 451 -20.57 -9.53 -1.85
N ASP A 452 -21.69 -9.50 -1.13
CA ASP A 452 -22.97 -8.97 -1.62
C ASP A 452 -23.32 -7.62 -0.96
N ALA A 453 -24.36 -6.97 -1.46
CA ALA A 453 -24.80 -5.67 -0.94
C ALA A 453 -25.29 -5.69 0.51
N THR A 454 -25.47 -6.86 1.10
CA THR A 454 -25.79 -6.99 2.54
C THR A 454 -24.54 -7.11 3.40
N GLY A 455 -23.34 -7.11 2.79
CA GLY A 455 -22.06 -7.26 3.46
C GLY A 455 -21.69 -8.69 3.80
N LYS A 456 -22.43 -9.68 3.33
CA LYS A 456 -22.04 -11.08 3.50
C LYS A 456 -20.85 -11.40 2.63
N VAL A 457 -19.82 -11.96 3.24
CA VAL A 457 -18.59 -12.39 2.58
C VAL A 457 -18.63 -13.89 2.32
N TYR A 458 -18.27 -14.27 1.11
CA TYR A 458 -18.26 -15.65 0.65
C TYR A 458 -16.85 -16.04 0.19
N ASP A 459 -16.47 -17.28 0.41
CA ASP A 459 -15.26 -17.85 -0.20
C ASP A 459 -15.47 -18.17 -1.69
N GLY A 460 -14.42 -18.63 -2.35
CA GLY A 460 -14.47 -18.98 -3.77
C GLY A 460 -15.40 -20.15 -4.13
N ALA A 461 -15.83 -20.92 -3.15
CA ALA A 461 -16.83 -21.99 -3.31
C ALA A 461 -18.26 -21.50 -3.03
N GLY A 462 -18.44 -20.22 -2.69
CA GLY A 462 -19.73 -19.60 -2.39
C GLY A 462 -20.23 -19.84 -0.97
N HIS A 463 -19.42 -20.35 -0.05
CA HIS A 463 -19.79 -20.50 1.36
C HIS A 463 -19.68 -19.17 2.08
N HIS A 464 -20.67 -18.84 2.92
CA HIS A 464 -20.65 -17.66 3.77
C HIS A 464 -19.59 -17.79 4.86
N VAL A 465 -18.61 -16.89 4.89
CA VAL A 465 -17.44 -16.98 5.78
C VAL A 465 -17.27 -15.76 6.69
N GLY A 466 -18.00 -14.70 6.46
CA GLY A 466 -17.88 -13.48 7.27
C GLY A 466 -18.92 -12.43 6.93
N GLN A 467 -18.90 -11.34 7.68
CA GLN A 467 -19.80 -10.21 7.53
C GLN A 467 -19.00 -8.91 7.56
N ALA A 468 -19.25 -8.03 6.59
CA ALA A 468 -18.74 -6.66 6.64
C ALA A 468 -19.67 -5.79 7.49
N SER A 469 -19.07 -4.96 8.33
CA SER A 469 -19.80 -3.95 9.10
C SER A 469 -19.91 -2.69 8.25
N PHE A 470 -21.05 -2.46 7.63
CA PHE A 470 -21.30 -1.19 6.97
C PHE A 470 -21.75 -0.17 8.01
N THR A 471 -20.87 0.76 8.30
CA THR A 471 -21.21 1.90 9.16
C THR A 471 -21.61 3.12 8.34
N ASP A 472 -21.45 3.10 7.01
CA ASP A 472 -21.64 4.30 6.21
C ASP A 472 -22.49 4.07 4.94
N ARG A 473 -23.27 5.10 4.63
CA ARG A 473 -24.14 5.20 3.45
C ARG A 473 -23.40 5.27 2.12
N PHE A 474 -22.11 5.56 2.13
CA PHE A 474 -21.30 5.79 0.93
C PHE A 474 -20.65 4.53 0.34
N SER A 475 -20.86 3.38 0.97
CA SER A 475 -20.26 2.14 0.50
C SER A 475 -20.88 1.60 -0.78
N LEU A 476 -22.17 1.84 -1.01
CA LEU A 476 -22.90 1.30 -2.14
C LEU A 476 -22.86 2.22 -3.37
N PRO A 477 -22.83 1.65 -4.60
CA PRO A 477 -22.88 2.42 -5.83
C PRO A 477 -24.02 3.41 -5.94
N SER A 478 -25.21 3.10 -5.41
CA SER A 478 -26.34 4.04 -5.37
C SER A 478 -26.07 5.25 -4.49
N SER A 479 -25.36 5.08 -3.39
CA SER A 479 -24.93 6.16 -2.52
C SER A 479 -23.83 6.99 -3.17
N ARG A 480 -22.85 6.34 -3.81
CA ARG A 480 -21.79 7.00 -4.59
C ARG A 480 -22.37 7.81 -5.74
N LEU A 481 -23.36 7.26 -6.45
CA LEU A 481 -24.05 7.97 -7.53
C LEU A 481 -24.79 9.21 -6.99
N ALA A 482 -25.46 9.10 -5.84
CA ALA A 482 -26.15 10.21 -5.22
C ALA A 482 -25.19 11.34 -4.81
N ASP A 483 -24.03 10.96 -4.24
CA ASP A 483 -22.98 11.90 -3.89
C ASP A 483 -22.36 12.54 -5.14
N PHE A 484 -21.96 11.74 -6.13
CA PHE A 484 -21.39 12.18 -7.40
C PHE A 484 -22.27 13.20 -8.13
N THR A 485 -23.57 13.05 -8.05
CA THR A 485 -24.55 13.96 -8.68
C THR A 485 -24.98 15.11 -7.79
N SER A 486 -24.50 15.17 -6.54
CA SER A 486 -24.81 16.22 -5.57
C SER A 486 -24.15 17.58 -5.89
N ILE A 487 -24.48 18.58 -5.11
CA ILE A 487 -23.86 19.92 -5.21
C ILE A 487 -22.35 19.89 -4.90
N ALA A 488 -21.89 18.95 -4.08
CA ALA A 488 -20.47 18.75 -3.76
C ALA A 488 -19.66 18.12 -4.92
N GLY A 489 -20.34 17.62 -5.96
CA GLY A 489 -19.66 17.03 -7.13
C GLY A 489 -18.53 17.87 -7.77
N PRO A 490 -18.56 19.20 -7.79
CA PRO A 490 -17.45 20.01 -8.28
C PRO A 490 -16.09 19.75 -7.58
N ALA A 491 -16.08 19.27 -6.33
CA ALA A 491 -14.86 18.97 -5.61
C ALA A 491 -14.02 17.87 -6.29
N TYR A 492 -14.64 16.93 -6.96
CA TYR A 492 -13.91 15.86 -7.68
C TYR A 492 -13.00 16.41 -8.79
N ALA A 493 -13.50 17.37 -9.57
CA ALA A 493 -12.71 18.02 -10.60
C ALA A 493 -11.51 18.79 -10.00
N GLN A 494 -11.70 19.43 -8.86
CA GLN A 494 -10.62 20.13 -8.15
C GLN A 494 -9.55 19.16 -7.65
N VAL A 495 -9.94 17.99 -7.13
CA VAL A 495 -9.00 16.94 -6.70
C VAL A 495 -8.20 16.39 -7.88
N LEU A 496 -8.86 16.12 -9.00
CA LEU A 496 -8.20 15.67 -10.23
C LEU A 496 -7.20 16.70 -10.74
N ASP A 497 -7.58 17.98 -10.76
CA ASP A 497 -6.72 19.07 -11.18
C ASP A 497 -5.52 19.27 -10.24
N ALA A 498 -5.75 19.22 -8.93
CA ALA A 498 -4.71 19.33 -7.94
C ALA A 498 -3.71 18.16 -8.01
N ASN A 499 -4.21 16.93 -8.19
CA ASN A 499 -3.35 15.76 -8.38
C ASN A 499 -2.50 15.89 -9.66
N ALA A 500 -3.12 16.31 -10.76
CA ALA A 500 -2.43 16.53 -12.02
C ALA A 500 -1.34 17.61 -11.88
N HIS A 501 -1.68 18.73 -11.23
CA HIS A 501 -0.73 19.80 -10.95
C HIS A 501 0.46 19.31 -10.11
N ALA A 502 0.21 18.57 -9.05
CA ALA A 502 1.26 18.00 -8.22
C ALA A 502 2.18 17.04 -9.00
N LEU A 503 1.62 16.24 -9.91
CA LEU A 503 2.39 15.35 -10.77
C LEU A 503 3.22 16.09 -11.83
N THR A 504 2.71 17.20 -12.36
CA THR A 504 3.42 18.00 -13.39
C THR A 504 4.58 18.82 -12.83
N LEU A 505 4.61 19.04 -11.53
CA LEU A 505 5.73 19.69 -10.85
C LEU A 505 6.95 18.77 -10.71
N HIS A 506 6.83 17.53 -11.14
CA HIS A 506 7.94 16.60 -11.24
C HIS A 506 9.00 17.15 -12.20
N ARG A 507 10.10 17.69 -11.65
CA ARG A 507 11.24 18.17 -12.41
C ARG A 507 12.41 17.23 -12.23
N PRO A 508 13.17 16.93 -13.31
CA PRO A 508 14.46 16.29 -13.15
C PRO A 508 15.35 17.09 -12.20
N LEU A 509 16.14 16.41 -11.36
CA LEU A 509 17.03 17.03 -10.36
C LEU A 509 17.96 18.10 -10.95
N ASP A 510 18.39 17.89 -12.19
CA ASP A 510 19.29 18.79 -12.93
C ASP A 510 18.63 20.11 -13.40
N THR A 511 17.32 20.24 -13.28
CA THR A 511 16.57 21.44 -13.70
C THR A 511 15.93 22.23 -12.55
N VAL A 512 16.17 21.86 -11.30
CA VAL A 512 15.60 22.55 -10.14
C VAL A 512 16.32 23.88 -9.93
N ALA A 513 15.66 24.97 -10.28
CA ALA A 513 16.08 26.30 -9.85
C ALA A 513 15.97 26.41 -8.32
N ARG A 514 16.87 27.14 -7.67
CA ARG A 514 16.77 27.42 -6.24
C ARG A 514 15.39 28.00 -5.93
N VAL A 515 14.68 27.29 -5.03
CA VAL A 515 13.40 27.76 -4.51
C VAL A 515 13.70 28.58 -3.25
N THR A 516 13.24 29.80 -3.20
CA THR A 516 13.38 30.66 -2.02
C THR A 516 12.29 30.34 -1.00
N GLU A 517 12.45 30.75 0.25
CA GLU A 517 11.40 30.60 1.28
C GLU A 517 10.02 31.14 0.84
N PRO A 518 9.91 32.33 0.24
CA PRO A 518 8.65 32.81 -0.32
C PRO A 518 8.10 31.91 -1.45
N ASP A 519 8.97 31.34 -2.28
CA ASP A 519 8.56 30.44 -3.36
C ASP A 519 8.07 29.11 -2.79
N MET A 520 8.74 28.57 -1.77
CA MET A 520 8.29 27.37 -1.07
C MET A 520 6.91 27.58 -0.44
N ARG A 521 6.70 28.70 0.25
CA ARG A 521 5.41 29.10 0.80
C ARG A 521 4.33 29.17 -0.28
N GLN A 522 4.64 29.77 -1.42
CA GLN A 522 3.70 29.89 -2.54
C GLN A 522 3.38 28.52 -3.16
N GLU A 523 4.35 27.63 -3.27
CA GLU A 523 4.12 26.26 -3.73
C GLU A 523 3.25 25.45 -2.75
N ILE A 524 3.46 25.61 -1.45
CA ILE A 524 2.58 25.02 -0.41
C ILE A 524 1.14 25.49 -0.61
N LEU A 525 0.95 26.80 -0.76
CA LEU A 525 -0.37 27.38 -0.96
C LEU A 525 -1.05 26.91 -2.25
N LYS A 526 -0.30 26.75 -3.34
CA LYS A 526 -0.85 26.24 -4.61
C LYS A 526 -1.27 24.78 -4.55
N LYS A 527 -0.57 23.97 -3.75
CA LYS A 527 -0.83 22.53 -3.66
C LYS A 527 -1.89 22.17 -2.63
N SER A 528 -2.18 23.09 -1.71
CA SER A 528 -3.32 22.95 -0.81
C SER A 528 -4.59 23.32 -1.56
N THR A 529 -5.54 22.42 -1.61
CA THR A 529 -6.82 22.64 -2.30
C THR A 529 -7.94 22.66 -1.28
N ALA A 530 -8.67 23.76 -1.25
CA ALA A 530 -9.88 23.85 -0.46
C ALA A 530 -10.94 22.96 -1.10
N LEU A 531 -11.40 21.97 -0.36
CA LEU A 531 -12.54 21.16 -0.74
C LEU A 531 -13.81 21.78 -0.15
N PRO A 532 -14.78 22.17 -0.97
CA PRO A 532 -16.07 22.60 -0.47
C PRO A 532 -16.72 21.39 0.20
N ASP A 533 -16.81 21.42 1.50
CA ASP A 533 -17.53 20.44 2.30
C ASP A 533 -18.88 21.02 2.75
N SER A 534 -19.77 20.16 3.21
CA SER A 534 -21.10 20.42 3.71
C SER A 534 -21.16 21.39 4.90
N GLY A 535 -20.19 22.23 5.08
CA GLY A 535 -20.21 23.28 6.10
C GLY A 535 -18.87 23.85 6.52
N GLY A 536 -17.75 23.56 5.88
CA GLY A 536 -16.47 24.10 6.33
C GLY A 536 -15.38 24.16 5.28
N ASP A 537 -14.42 25.04 5.50
CA ASP A 537 -13.21 25.15 4.69
C ASP A 537 -12.26 23.98 5.02
N ARG A 538 -12.42 22.83 4.34
CA ARG A 538 -11.47 21.72 4.44
C ARG A 538 -10.46 21.82 3.30
N TRP A 539 -9.21 21.58 3.65
CA TRP A 539 -8.09 21.61 2.74
C TRP A 539 -7.58 20.19 2.50
N LEU A 540 -7.32 19.86 1.25
CA LEU A 540 -6.70 18.61 0.89
C LEU A 540 -5.21 18.82 0.74
N CYS A 541 -4.43 18.09 1.50
CA CYS A 541 -2.99 17.94 1.32
C CYS A 541 -2.67 16.62 0.66
N PHE A 542 -1.90 16.66 -0.43
CA PHE A 542 -1.41 15.46 -1.07
C PHE A 542 -0.14 14.99 -0.36
N GLY A 543 -0.07 13.72 -0.10
CA GLY A 543 1.17 13.12 0.33
C GLY A 543 1.21 12.62 1.73
N ILE A 544 0.47 11.60 1.99
CA ILE A 544 0.41 10.98 3.28
C ILE A 544 0.45 9.47 3.17
N GLY A 545 1.02 8.94 4.17
CA GLY A 545 1.29 7.55 4.38
C GLY A 545 0.23 6.50 4.10
N ASP A 546 0.61 5.31 4.18
CA ASP A 546 0.41 4.09 3.47
C ASP A 546 -0.94 3.40 3.46
N GLU A 547 -1.74 3.35 4.46
CA GLU A 547 -2.85 2.39 4.46
C GLU A 547 -4.20 2.99 4.89
N ASP A 548 -4.17 4.12 5.56
CA ASP A 548 -5.34 4.90 5.94
C ASP A 548 -5.23 6.33 5.41
N LEU A 549 -5.00 6.44 4.13
CA LEU A 549 -4.79 7.70 3.41
C LEU A 549 -5.82 8.77 3.76
N THR A 550 -7.07 8.39 3.90
CA THR A 550 -8.15 9.33 4.18
C THR A 550 -8.05 9.98 5.55
N ILE A 551 -7.54 9.27 6.51
CA ILE A 551 -7.49 9.68 7.92
C ILE A 551 -6.26 10.49 8.23
N GLU A 552 -5.09 9.99 7.81
CA GLU A 552 -3.86 10.77 7.85
C GLU A 552 -4.01 12.01 6.96
N ALA A 553 -4.65 11.88 5.79
CA ALA A 553 -4.96 12.99 4.92
C ALA A 553 -5.74 14.06 5.64
N GLN A 554 -6.75 13.75 6.37
CA GLN A 554 -7.55 14.76 7.05
C GLN A 554 -6.81 15.42 8.21
N SER A 555 -6.12 14.66 9.05
CA SER A 555 -5.37 15.26 10.13
C SER A 555 -4.20 16.11 9.64
N ILE A 556 -3.54 15.66 8.60
CA ILE A 556 -2.43 16.40 8.01
C ILE A 556 -2.95 17.55 7.12
N SER A 557 -4.05 17.35 6.39
CA SER A 557 -4.70 18.44 5.66
C SER A 557 -5.12 19.54 6.61
N PHE A 558 -5.57 19.17 7.80
CA PHE A 558 -5.92 20.15 8.80
C PHE A 558 -4.68 20.88 9.34
N LEU A 559 -3.62 20.17 9.71
CA LEU A 559 -2.35 20.77 10.07
C LEU A 559 -1.76 21.62 8.94
N MET A 560 -1.94 21.22 7.70
CA MET A 560 -1.43 21.94 6.55
C MET A 560 -2.33 23.09 6.11
N SER A 561 -3.64 23.00 6.27
CA SER A 561 -4.49 24.18 6.05
C SER A 561 -4.18 25.24 7.06
N ASP A 562 -3.98 24.87 8.30
CA ASP A 562 -3.50 25.78 9.29
C ASP A 562 -2.05 26.18 9.05
N GLY A 563 -1.21 25.29 8.55
CA GLY A 563 0.13 25.62 8.06
C GLY A 563 0.12 26.57 6.89
N THR A 564 -0.79 26.44 5.95
CA THR A 564 -0.97 27.40 4.86
C THR A 564 -1.62 28.70 5.34
N SER A 565 -2.46 28.62 6.35
CA SER A 565 -2.96 29.79 7.07
C SER A 565 -1.87 30.40 7.95
N TRP A 566 -0.94 29.61 8.52
CA TRP A 566 0.23 30.09 9.20
C TRP A 566 1.09 30.97 8.31
N ALA A 567 1.15 30.63 7.04
CA ALA A 567 1.86 31.45 6.08
C ALA A 567 1.17 32.82 5.81
N LEU A 568 -0.10 32.99 6.20
CA LEU A 568 -0.96 34.12 5.87
C LEU A 568 -1.53 34.85 7.08
N SER A 569 -1.64 34.22 8.24
CA SER A 569 -2.34 34.71 9.42
C SER A 569 -1.52 34.58 10.70
N ASP A 570 -2.03 35.13 11.78
CA ASP A 570 -1.42 35.03 13.08
C ASP A 570 -1.81 33.74 13.84
N ALA A 571 -1.13 33.50 14.95
CA ALA A 571 -1.36 32.30 15.77
C ALA A 571 -2.75 32.25 16.41
N ASP A 572 -3.40 33.41 16.62
CA ASP A 572 -4.71 33.50 17.26
C ASP A 572 -5.84 33.01 16.31
N GLU A 573 -5.72 33.27 15.02
CA GLU A 573 -6.63 32.76 14.01
C GLU A 573 -6.52 31.23 13.88
N LEU A 574 -5.31 30.70 13.88
CA LEU A 574 -5.04 29.27 13.89
C LEU A 574 -5.68 28.58 15.09
N GLN A 575 -5.50 29.15 16.28
CA GLN A 575 -6.07 28.64 17.51
C GLN A 575 -7.60 28.59 17.48
N ASN A 576 -8.23 29.70 17.01
CA ASN A 576 -9.68 29.78 16.90
C ASN A 576 -10.26 28.73 15.94
N ARG A 577 -9.61 28.47 14.81
CA ARG A 577 -10.03 27.44 13.83
C ARG A 577 -9.89 26.02 14.41
N TRP A 578 -8.84 25.78 15.18
CA TRP A 578 -8.65 24.52 15.90
C TRP A 578 -9.74 24.28 16.93
N GLU A 579 -10.07 25.31 17.75
CA GLU A 579 -11.12 25.22 18.73
C GLU A 579 -12.49 24.98 18.10
N GLU A 580 -12.75 25.58 16.95
CA GLU A 580 -13.95 25.38 16.16
C GLU A 580 -14.02 23.93 15.61
N PHE A 581 -12.96 23.45 15.01
CA PHE A 581 -12.87 22.07 14.53
C PHE A 581 -13.07 21.06 15.65
N VAL A 582 -12.40 21.25 16.79
CA VAL A 582 -12.53 20.40 17.97
C VAL A 582 -13.98 20.38 18.49
N ARG A 583 -14.65 21.50 18.44
CA ARG A 583 -16.05 21.64 18.89
C ARG A 583 -17.01 20.96 17.92
N GLU A 584 -16.74 21.01 16.63
CA GLU A 584 -17.60 20.51 15.57
C GLU A 584 -17.24 19.08 15.11
N ALA A 585 -16.05 18.57 15.49
CA ALA A 585 -15.62 17.23 15.12
C ALA A 585 -16.63 16.20 15.65
N PRO A 586 -17.23 15.38 14.78
CA PRO A 586 -17.99 14.23 15.22
C PRO A 586 -17.11 13.33 16.07
N GLU A 587 -17.70 12.43 16.86
CA GLU A 587 -16.97 11.50 17.72
C GLU A 587 -15.72 10.96 16.99
N VAL A 588 -14.53 11.35 17.47
CA VAL A 588 -13.26 10.93 16.86
C VAL A 588 -13.14 9.44 17.05
N PRO A 589 -12.96 8.65 16.00
CA PRO A 589 -12.73 7.22 16.16
C PRO A 589 -11.53 6.96 17.06
N ALA A 590 -11.62 5.92 17.88
CA ALA A 590 -10.65 5.64 18.95
C ALA A 590 -9.21 5.40 18.47
N ASN A 591 -9.02 5.03 17.22
CA ASN A 591 -7.74 4.72 16.57
C ASN A 591 -6.98 5.96 16.05
N PHE A 592 -7.40 7.19 16.42
CA PHE A 592 -6.84 8.43 15.91
C PHE A 592 -6.14 9.28 16.96
N VAL A 593 -5.30 8.69 17.76
CA VAL A 593 -4.65 9.39 18.85
C VAL A 593 -3.22 9.85 18.55
N GLY A 594 -2.64 9.43 17.47
CA GLY A 594 -1.31 9.86 17.03
C GLY A 594 -1.27 11.29 16.47
N PHE A 595 -0.87 11.45 15.22
CA PHE A 595 -1.02 12.72 14.49
C PHE A 595 -2.45 12.92 13.96
N GLY A 596 -3.40 12.16 14.44
CA GLY A 596 -4.80 12.32 14.17
C GLY A 596 -5.42 13.49 14.92
N PRO A 597 -6.71 13.73 14.71
CA PRO A 597 -7.45 14.80 15.37
C PRO A 597 -7.27 14.81 16.89
N GLY A 598 -7.06 13.66 17.51
CA GLY A 598 -6.86 13.56 18.96
C GLY A 598 -5.55 14.19 19.44
N THR A 599 -4.42 13.95 18.77
CA THR A 599 -3.14 14.55 19.15
C THR A 599 -3.11 16.03 18.85
N SER A 600 -3.63 16.41 17.69
CA SER A 600 -3.79 17.80 17.32
C SER A 600 -4.67 18.53 18.31
N LEU A 601 -5.75 17.89 18.74
CA LEU A 601 -6.61 18.33 19.82
C LEU A 601 -5.82 18.63 21.09
N LEU A 602 -4.94 17.72 21.50
CA LEU A 602 -4.16 17.83 22.74
C LEU A 602 -3.04 18.86 22.65
N VAL A 603 -2.44 18.96 21.49
CA VAL A 603 -1.41 19.97 21.23
C VAL A 603 -2.03 21.37 21.25
N THR A 604 -3.25 21.54 20.75
CA THR A 604 -3.91 22.86 20.74
C THR A 604 -4.43 23.26 22.11
N GLN A 605 -4.87 22.30 22.90
CA GLN A 605 -5.32 22.58 24.26
C GLN A 605 -4.17 22.97 25.21
N LYS A 606 -2.93 22.70 24.85
CA LYS A 606 -1.78 23.32 25.50
C LYS A 606 -1.90 24.85 25.44
N ALA A 607 -2.34 25.40 24.33
CA ALA A 607 -2.50 26.85 24.15
C ALA A 607 -3.74 27.41 24.87
N ALA A 608 -4.83 26.62 24.97
CA ALA A 608 -6.10 27.09 25.49
C ALA A 608 -6.39 26.76 26.97
N GLY A 609 -5.63 25.85 27.59
CA GLY A 609 -5.84 25.41 28.95
C GLY A 609 -7.15 24.64 29.19
N ASP A 610 -7.74 24.08 28.16
CA ASP A 610 -9.09 23.50 28.16
C ASP A 610 -9.14 22.05 28.68
N ALA A 611 -10.26 21.70 29.30
CA ALA A 611 -10.50 20.46 30.01
C ALA A 611 -11.13 19.34 29.16
N THR A 612 -11.63 19.65 27.99
CA THR A 612 -12.51 18.77 27.19
C THR A 612 -11.87 17.43 26.82
N ILE A 613 -10.54 17.38 26.74
CA ILE A 613 -9.80 16.17 26.47
C ILE A 613 -9.78 15.18 27.58
N VAL A 614 -9.70 15.68 28.80
CA VAL A 614 -9.69 14.84 29.98
C VAL A 614 -11.00 14.06 30.08
N ASP A 615 -12.09 14.65 29.57
CA ASP A 615 -13.41 14.03 29.56
C ASP A 615 -13.57 12.99 28.41
N LYS A 616 -12.85 13.17 27.28
CA LYS A 616 -12.91 12.26 26.14
C LYS A 616 -11.93 11.07 26.24
N LEU A 617 -10.84 11.22 26.97
CA LEU A 617 -9.80 10.20 27.11
C LEU A 617 -10.30 8.83 27.63
N PRO A 618 -11.26 8.72 28.57
CA PRO A 618 -11.78 7.43 29.02
C PRO A 618 -12.47 6.64 27.89
N GLY A 619 -13.28 7.31 27.08
CA GLY A 619 -13.95 6.66 25.93
C GLY A 619 -12.96 6.17 24.88
N VAL A 620 -11.89 6.93 24.65
CA VAL A 620 -10.79 6.53 23.78
C VAL A 620 -10.08 5.30 24.34
N MET A 621 -9.79 5.25 25.63
CA MET A 621 -9.11 4.12 26.27
C MET A 621 -9.94 2.84 26.31
N ASP A 622 -11.27 2.95 26.43
CA ASP A 622 -12.18 1.79 26.47
C ASP A 622 -12.38 1.17 25.08
N SER A 623 -12.14 1.93 24.02
CA SER A 623 -12.35 1.52 22.62
C SER A 623 -11.06 1.06 21.92
N MET A 624 -9.88 1.25 22.53
CA MET A 624 -8.61 0.86 21.91
C MET A 624 -8.27 -0.60 22.16
N ASP A 625 -8.09 -1.31 21.09
CA ASP A 625 -7.35 -2.56 21.10
C ASP A 625 -5.88 -2.25 21.47
N THR A 626 -5.32 -2.97 22.38
CA THR A 626 -4.14 -2.88 23.21
C THR A 626 -2.79 -2.53 22.55
N THR A 627 -2.71 -1.68 21.53
CA THR A 627 -1.45 -1.31 20.90
C THR A 627 -0.89 0.01 21.46
N THR A 628 0.32 -0.05 21.96
CA THR A 628 1.15 1.12 22.25
C THR A 628 1.68 1.69 20.96
N ASP A 629 1.31 2.90 20.63
CA ASP A 629 1.73 3.58 19.44
C ASP A 629 1.60 5.09 19.63
N PHE A 630 2.61 5.85 19.21
CA PHE A 630 2.58 7.30 19.32
C PHE A 630 1.79 7.92 18.16
N LEU A 631 1.87 7.34 16.95
CA LEU A 631 1.14 7.83 15.78
C LEU A 631 -0.28 7.29 15.71
N GLY A 632 -0.46 5.99 15.90
CA GLY A 632 -1.76 5.31 15.79
C GLY A 632 -2.42 4.95 17.11
N GLY A 633 -1.77 5.23 18.26
CA GLY A 633 -2.21 4.81 19.56
C GLY A 633 -2.41 5.96 20.57
N ILE A 634 -2.43 5.60 21.84
CA ILE A 634 -2.76 6.54 22.94
C ILE A 634 -1.54 7.31 23.47
N ASP A 635 -0.31 6.91 23.12
CA ASP A 635 0.90 7.40 23.78
C ASP A 635 1.10 8.92 23.61
N ALA A 636 0.83 9.47 22.42
CA ALA A 636 0.91 10.91 22.21
C ALA A 636 -0.14 11.69 23.03
N ALA A 637 -1.35 11.12 23.17
CA ALA A 637 -2.40 11.72 23.99
C ALA A 637 -2.01 11.76 25.46
N LEU A 638 -1.45 10.67 25.97
CA LEU A 638 -0.96 10.61 27.35
C LEU A 638 0.23 11.55 27.56
N ALA A 639 1.13 11.67 26.56
CA ALA A 639 2.25 12.62 26.62
C ALA A 639 1.76 14.07 26.75
N ALA A 640 0.74 14.44 25.97
CA ALA A 640 0.18 15.78 26.01
C ALA A 640 -0.54 16.13 27.32
N LEU A 641 -0.91 15.14 28.15
CA LEU A 641 -1.46 15.39 29.49
C LEU A 641 -0.54 16.24 30.38
N ALA A 642 0.78 16.19 30.16
CA ALA A 642 1.73 17.02 30.87
C ALA A 642 1.39 18.53 30.79
N HIS A 643 0.72 18.94 29.73
CA HIS A 643 0.40 20.34 29.45
C HIS A 643 -1.00 20.77 29.89
N VAL A 644 -1.83 19.84 30.39
CA VAL A 644 -3.19 20.17 30.85
C VAL A 644 -3.15 20.92 32.17
N THR A 645 -3.49 22.19 32.15
CA THR A 645 -3.50 23.07 33.33
C THR A 645 -4.88 23.22 33.97
N ALA A 646 -5.96 22.82 33.26
CA ALA A 646 -7.31 22.96 33.76
C ALA A 646 -7.60 22.15 35.02
N ASP A 647 -8.48 22.67 35.88
CA ASP A 647 -8.94 22.02 37.13
C ASP A 647 -10.02 20.98 36.76
N VAL A 648 -9.58 19.75 36.58
CA VAL A 648 -10.43 18.62 36.20
C VAL A 648 -10.35 17.52 37.23
N ASN A 649 -11.42 16.70 37.36
CA ASN A 649 -11.38 15.53 38.22
C ASN A 649 -10.52 14.43 37.59
N PRO A 650 -9.28 14.19 38.08
CA PRO A 650 -8.35 13.30 37.41
C PRO A 650 -8.57 11.81 37.72
N GLN A 651 -9.36 11.50 38.76
CA GLN A 651 -9.44 10.16 39.35
C GLN A 651 -9.86 9.05 38.36
N PRO A 652 -10.90 9.22 37.49
CA PRO A 652 -11.29 8.15 36.58
C PRO A 652 -10.21 7.82 35.54
N ILE A 653 -9.57 8.87 35.02
CA ILE A 653 -8.58 8.77 33.95
C ILE A 653 -7.28 8.17 34.44
N VAL A 654 -6.75 8.73 35.53
CA VAL A 654 -5.45 8.34 36.08
C VAL A 654 -5.44 6.86 36.46
N LYS A 655 -6.52 6.33 37.03
CA LYS A 655 -6.57 4.93 37.45
C LYS A 655 -6.51 3.99 36.22
N SER A 656 -7.33 4.23 35.20
CA SER A 656 -7.35 3.41 33.98
C SER A 656 -6.05 3.53 33.21
N ALA A 657 -5.57 4.77 32.99
CA ALA A 657 -4.31 5.04 32.30
C ALA A 657 -3.09 4.45 33.02
N MET A 658 -3.03 4.54 34.35
CA MET A 658 -1.94 3.93 35.13
C MET A 658 -1.92 2.41 35.02
N THR A 659 -3.09 1.77 34.99
CA THR A 659 -3.18 0.32 34.82
C THR A 659 -2.71 -0.07 33.41
N PHE A 660 -3.20 0.61 32.38
CA PHE A 660 -2.85 0.39 30.99
C PHE A 660 -1.33 0.57 30.78
N ILE A 661 -0.79 1.75 31.09
CA ILE A 661 0.63 2.05 30.95
C ILE A 661 1.50 1.06 31.73
N GLY A 662 1.09 0.68 32.94
CA GLY A 662 1.83 -0.29 33.75
C GLY A 662 1.95 -1.66 33.08
N HIS A 663 0.95 -2.11 32.36
CA HIS A 663 0.99 -3.35 31.57
C HIS A 663 1.89 -3.19 30.35
N GLN A 664 1.75 -2.08 29.64
CA GLN A 664 2.51 -1.84 28.41
C GLN A 664 4.01 -1.68 28.66
N LEU A 665 4.39 -0.92 29.69
CA LEU A 665 5.79 -0.77 30.09
C LEU A 665 6.48 -2.10 30.49
N GLN A 666 5.71 -3.11 30.90
CA GLN A 666 6.22 -4.45 31.19
C GLN A 666 6.30 -5.35 29.96
N ALA A 667 5.49 -5.09 28.95
CA ALA A 667 5.39 -5.91 27.75
C ALA A 667 6.33 -5.47 26.64
N VAL A 668 6.69 -4.17 26.57
CA VAL A 668 7.53 -3.63 25.50
C VAL A 668 8.97 -4.15 25.60
N GLN A 669 9.56 -4.42 24.44
CA GLN A 669 10.97 -4.82 24.29
C GLN A 669 11.74 -3.67 23.62
N PRO A 670 12.44 -2.84 24.39
CA PRO A 670 13.11 -1.64 23.85
C PRO A 670 14.21 -1.97 22.84
N GLU A 671 14.75 -3.20 22.85
CA GLU A 671 15.79 -3.64 21.94
C GLU A 671 15.28 -3.94 20.53
N THR A 672 14.00 -4.31 20.40
CA THR A 672 13.40 -4.70 19.12
C THR A 672 12.60 -3.60 18.48
N ASN A 673 12.04 -2.69 19.30
CA ASN A 673 11.26 -1.55 18.81
C ASN A 673 11.47 -0.34 19.73
N ALA A 674 12.54 0.41 19.49
CA ALA A 674 12.96 1.54 20.32
C ALA A 674 12.34 2.88 19.89
N GLY A 675 11.85 2.99 18.65
CA GLY A 675 11.43 4.25 18.02
C GLY A 675 10.35 5.02 18.76
N ILE A 676 10.20 6.30 18.40
CA ILE A 676 9.16 7.15 18.99
C ILE A 676 7.78 6.92 18.36
N ALA A 677 7.73 6.69 17.04
CA ALA A 677 6.48 6.61 16.32
C ALA A 677 5.64 5.39 16.73
N HIS A 678 6.26 4.21 16.79
CA HIS A 678 5.58 2.93 17.00
C HIS A 678 6.23 2.08 18.11
N GLY A 679 7.04 2.66 18.98
CA GLY A 679 7.84 1.88 19.90
C GLY A 679 8.03 2.48 21.31
N ALA A 680 9.04 1.96 21.98
CA ALA A 680 9.27 2.20 23.39
C ALA A 680 9.53 3.67 23.78
N ALA A 681 10.10 4.48 22.87
CA ALA A 681 10.31 5.91 23.16
C ALA A 681 8.99 6.70 23.19
N GLY A 682 8.03 6.36 22.31
CA GLY A 682 6.67 6.93 22.35
C GLY A 682 5.94 6.56 23.64
N LEU A 683 6.00 5.28 24.03
CA LEU A 683 5.44 4.80 25.30
C LEU A 683 6.07 5.49 26.52
N LEU A 684 7.38 5.73 26.50
CA LEU A 684 8.07 6.45 27.57
C LEU A 684 7.56 7.89 27.68
N LEU A 685 7.31 8.58 26.57
CA LEU A 685 6.70 9.91 26.55
C LEU A 685 5.27 9.89 27.10
N GLY A 686 4.45 8.93 26.71
CA GLY A 686 3.09 8.78 27.22
C GLY A 686 3.06 8.54 28.72
N ALA A 687 3.93 7.65 29.19
CA ALA A 687 4.09 7.39 30.63
C ALA A 687 4.55 8.64 31.40
N HIS A 688 5.49 9.41 30.85
CA HIS A 688 5.96 10.65 31.42
C HIS A 688 4.84 11.68 31.55
N GLY A 689 4.05 11.90 30.46
CA GLY A 689 2.92 12.84 30.48
C GLY A 689 1.89 12.50 31.57
N LEU A 690 1.55 11.21 31.70
CA LEU A 690 0.66 10.73 32.75
C LEU A 690 1.23 10.93 34.15
N VAL A 691 2.53 10.72 34.35
CA VAL A 691 3.24 10.93 35.63
C VAL A 691 3.22 12.41 36.01
N GLU A 692 3.55 13.31 35.09
CA GLU A 692 3.55 14.76 35.36
C GLU A 692 2.15 15.30 35.61
N PHE A 693 1.15 14.87 34.83
CA PHE A 693 -0.26 15.18 35.07
C PHE A 693 -0.71 14.76 36.47
N SER A 694 -0.31 13.56 36.90
CA SER A 694 -0.64 13.03 38.23
C SER A 694 0.08 13.78 39.33
N ARG A 695 1.35 14.10 39.16
CA ARG A 695 2.17 14.86 40.14
C ARG A 695 1.60 16.27 40.35
N ALA A 696 1.24 16.97 39.27
CA ALA A 696 0.64 18.30 39.34
C ALA A 696 -0.66 18.31 40.15
N ARG A 697 -1.31 17.15 40.30
CA ARG A 697 -2.57 16.98 41.04
C ARG A 697 -2.42 16.20 42.37
N ASN A 698 -1.21 16.04 42.84
CA ASN A 698 -0.86 15.33 44.08
C ASN A 698 -1.39 13.88 44.11
N LEU A 699 -1.44 13.20 42.98
CA LEU A 699 -1.82 11.80 42.90
C LEU A 699 -0.60 10.88 43.02
N VAL A 700 -0.82 9.70 43.60
CA VAL A 700 0.24 8.72 43.80
C VAL A 700 0.51 7.96 42.54
N VAL A 701 1.74 8.02 42.05
CA VAL A 701 2.23 7.21 40.93
C VAL A 701 2.90 5.94 41.49
N PRO A 702 2.50 4.75 41.06
CA PRO A 702 3.14 3.50 41.52
C PRO A 702 4.63 3.45 41.19
N ASP A 703 5.46 3.07 42.17
CA ASP A 703 6.92 2.92 41.96
C ASP A 703 7.30 1.92 40.88
N ALA A 704 6.41 0.95 40.58
CA ALA A 704 6.61 0.01 39.50
C ALA A 704 6.67 0.70 38.12
N ILE A 705 5.83 1.72 37.91
CA ILE A 705 5.82 2.49 36.64
C ILE A 705 7.15 3.21 36.47
N ARG A 706 7.65 3.88 37.53
CA ARG A 706 8.93 4.58 37.46
C ARG A 706 10.09 3.63 37.15
N ARG A 707 10.17 2.48 37.84
CA ARG A 707 11.21 1.48 37.56
C ARG A 707 11.14 0.94 36.14
N SER A 708 9.94 0.75 35.61
CA SER A 708 9.77 0.30 34.19
C SER A 708 10.21 1.40 33.22
N MET A 709 9.90 2.68 33.51
CA MET A 709 10.39 3.81 32.72
C MET A 709 11.93 3.87 32.71
N ASP A 710 12.58 3.68 33.88
CA ASP A 710 14.04 3.63 34.00
C ASP A 710 14.62 2.51 33.09
N THR A 711 14.01 1.32 33.12
CA THR A 711 14.46 0.18 32.32
C THR A 711 14.29 0.45 30.82
N ILE A 712 13.19 1.07 30.44
CA ILE A 712 12.94 1.42 29.02
C ILE A 712 13.92 2.49 28.56
N ALA A 713 14.14 3.53 29.38
CA ALA A 713 15.09 4.58 29.05
C ALA A 713 16.51 4.02 28.81
N ASP A 714 16.97 3.07 29.66
CA ASP A 714 18.24 2.36 29.46
C ASP A 714 18.28 1.55 28.16
N GLY A 715 17.20 0.83 27.84
CA GLY A 715 17.11 0.00 26.63
C GLY A 715 17.14 0.84 25.36
N ILE A 716 16.27 1.87 25.26
CA ILE A 716 16.22 2.73 24.07
C ILE A 716 17.50 3.56 23.88
N ALA A 717 18.15 4.00 24.97
CA ALA A 717 19.42 4.73 24.90
C ALA A 717 20.54 3.87 24.30
N LYS A 718 20.63 2.58 24.67
CA LYS A 718 21.58 1.61 24.11
C LYS A 718 21.29 1.35 22.64
N THR A 719 20.02 1.18 22.30
CA THR A 719 19.60 0.96 20.91
C THR A 719 19.92 2.17 20.04
N ALA A 720 19.65 3.39 20.49
CA ALA A 720 20.02 4.61 19.79
C ALA A 720 21.53 4.71 19.55
N LEU A 721 22.33 4.35 20.53
CA LEU A 721 23.80 4.34 20.41
C LEU A 721 24.25 3.35 19.34
N THR A 722 23.66 2.16 19.29
CA THR A 722 23.91 1.16 18.25
C THR A 722 23.53 1.69 16.87
N MET A 723 22.35 2.33 16.74
CA MET A 723 21.90 2.93 15.48
C MET A 723 22.83 4.00 14.93
N LEU A 724 23.50 4.73 15.81
CA LEU A 724 24.44 5.79 15.43
C LEU A 724 25.85 5.28 15.11
N THR A 725 26.22 4.08 15.57
CA THR A 725 27.56 3.52 15.42
C THR A 725 27.66 2.38 14.39
N ASP A 726 26.54 1.75 14.06
CA ASP A 726 26.48 0.69 13.04
C ASP A 726 26.29 1.30 11.65
N THR A 727 27.33 1.19 10.82
CA THR A 727 27.34 1.71 9.44
C THR A 727 26.41 0.97 8.49
N ASN A 728 25.83 -0.17 8.89
CA ASN A 728 24.84 -0.90 8.08
C ASN A 728 23.41 -0.35 8.27
N ILE A 729 23.18 0.53 9.24
CA ILE A 729 21.86 1.12 9.49
C ILE A 729 21.70 2.41 8.68
N THR A 730 20.91 2.36 7.64
CA THR A 730 20.74 3.46 6.67
C THR A 730 19.96 4.66 7.22
N ASN A 731 19.04 4.49 8.15
CA ASN A 731 18.17 5.55 8.70
C ASN A 731 18.38 5.78 10.20
N GLY A 732 19.60 5.63 10.68
CA GLY A 732 19.91 5.74 12.11
C GLY A 732 19.53 7.09 12.77
N LEU A 733 19.38 8.17 11.98
CA LEU A 733 18.98 9.50 12.44
C LEU A 733 17.48 9.81 12.25
N ALA A 734 16.65 8.90 11.70
CA ALA A 734 15.23 9.15 11.52
C ALA A 734 14.52 9.52 12.84
N TRP A 735 13.47 10.33 12.75
CA TRP A 735 12.64 10.65 13.91
C TRP A 735 11.80 9.45 14.33
N CYS A 736 11.10 8.80 13.40
CA CYS A 736 10.13 7.77 13.75
C CYS A 736 10.74 6.54 14.45
N ASN A 737 11.75 5.95 13.86
CA ASN A 737 12.39 4.71 14.34
C ASN A 737 13.89 4.83 14.59
N GLY A 738 14.44 6.04 14.54
CA GLY A 738 15.86 6.30 14.70
C GLY A 738 16.22 7.07 15.98
N ALA A 739 17.50 7.40 16.05
CA ALA A 739 18.08 8.04 17.23
C ALA A 739 17.51 9.45 17.51
N SER A 740 17.02 10.19 16.50
CA SER A 740 16.45 11.52 16.72
C SER A 740 15.21 11.48 17.62
N GLY A 741 14.23 10.64 17.30
CA GLY A 741 13.03 10.51 18.13
C GLY A 741 13.35 10.01 19.55
N ILE A 742 14.28 9.05 19.66
CA ILE A 742 14.73 8.53 20.95
C ILE A 742 15.42 9.61 21.78
N ALA A 743 16.33 10.37 21.19
CA ALA A 743 17.03 11.46 21.90
C ALA A 743 16.05 12.56 22.36
N GLY A 744 15.08 12.91 21.52
CA GLY A 744 14.01 13.84 21.88
C GLY A 744 13.16 13.33 23.06
N ALA A 745 12.72 12.08 22.99
CA ALA A 745 11.96 11.47 24.09
C ALA A 745 12.74 11.43 25.40
N LEU A 746 14.01 11.05 25.36
CA LEU A 746 14.89 11.04 26.55
C LEU A 746 15.15 12.45 27.09
N ALA A 747 15.23 13.47 26.23
CA ALA A 747 15.39 14.85 26.64
C ALA A 747 14.17 15.36 27.41
N ILE A 748 12.96 15.18 26.84
CA ILE A 748 11.69 15.62 27.43
C ILE A 748 11.45 14.93 28.78
N THR A 749 11.75 13.65 28.86
CA THR A 749 11.54 12.86 30.08
C THR A 749 12.65 13.06 31.14
N GLY A 750 13.70 13.84 30.83
CA GLY A 750 14.82 14.14 31.71
C GLY A 750 15.89 13.04 31.77
N TYR A 751 15.68 11.90 31.11
CA TYR A 751 16.63 10.79 31.13
C TYR A 751 17.91 11.05 30.34
N LEU A 752 17.87 11.93 29.33
CA LEU A 752 19.02 12.15 28.42
C LEU A 752 20.29 12.57 29.19
N SER A 753 20.15 13.28 30.32
CA SER A 753 21.25 13.67 31.17
C SER A 753 22.06 12.49 31.75
N HIS A 754 21.48 11.30 31.80
CA HIS A 754 22.13 10.08 32.24
C HIS A 754 23.01 9.43 31.18
N TYR A 755 22.88 9.88 29.91
CA TYR A 755 23.54 9.26 28.74
C TYR A 755 24.38 10.28 27.95
N PRO A 756 25.40 10.92 28.55
CA PRO A 756 26.20 11.95 27.86
C PRO A 756 26.90 11.38 26.62
N GLY A 757 27.31 10.11 26.64
CA GLY A 757 27.89 9.46 25.45
C GLY A 757 26.92 9.33 24.29
N LEU A 758 25.63 9.21 24.54
CA LEU A 758 24.61 9.25 23.49
C LEU A 758 24.50 10.64 22.85
N VAL A 759 24.51 11.69 23.70
CA VAL A 759 24.47 13.08 23.23
C VAL A 759 25.67 13.38 22.34
N ASP A 760 26.88 13.05 22.81
CA ASP A 760 28.12 13.27 22.04
C ASP A 760 28.13 12.52 20.71
N THR A 761 27.68 11.27 20.72
CA THR A 761 27.61 10.44 19.49
C THR A 761 26.56 10.99 18.52
N TYR A 762 25.38 11.38 19.03
CA TYR A 762 24.31 11.94 18.20
C TYR A 762 24.74 13.27 17.54
N LEU A 763 25.35 14.18 18.30
CA LEU A 763 25.85 15.45 17.76
C LEU A 763 26.99 15.22 16.76
N THR A 764 27.84 14.23 16.99
CA THR A 764 28.92 13.85 16.04
C THR A 764 28.32 13.31 14.74
N ALA A 765 27.31 12.43 14.81
CA ALA A 765 26.64 11.88 13.63
C ALA A 765 25.95 12.98 12.81
N THR A 766 25.25 13.91 13.47
CA THR A 766 24.61 15.04 12.77
C THR A 766 25.62 15.99 12.13
N GLN A 767 26.76 16.23 12.77
CA GLN A 767 27.83 17.05 12.20
C GLN A 767 28.51 16.34 11.00
N ALA A 768 28.68 15.02 11.05
CA ALA A 768 29.21 14.25 9.93
C ALA A 768 28.32 14.39 8.68
N LYS A 769 26.99 14.39 8.84
CA LYS A 769 26.06 14.62 7.72
C LYS A 769 26.29 15.97 7.03
N THR A 770 26.60 17.02 7.78
CA THR A 770 26.87 18.35 7.21
C THR A 770 28.29 18.50 6.62
N ALA A 771 29.15 17.50 6.78
CA ALA A 771 30.51 17.49 6.27
C ALA A 771 30.66 16.67 4.97
N GLU A 772 29.64 15.90 4.58
CA GLU A 772 29.64 15.16 3.32
C GLU A 772 29.71 16.18 2.15
N PRO A 773 30.61 15.97 1.16
CA PRO A 773 30.72 16.89 0.05
C PRO A 773 29.43 16.85 -0.76
N THR A 774 28.78 18.00 -0.86
CA THR A 774 27.62 18.22 -1.71
C THR A 774 28.08 18.36 -3.16
N SER A 775 28.45 17.27 -3.82
CA SER A 775 28.46 17.28 -5.28
C SER A 775 26.99 17.21 -5.75
N ASP A 776 26.65 17.97 -6.77
CA ASP A 776 25.26 18.04 -7.29
C ASP A 776 24.69 16.65 -7.66
N ASN A 777 25.56 15.65 -7.87
CA ASN A 777 25.17 14.26 -8.14
C ASN A 777 24.94 13.38 -6.88
N ASP A 778 25.48 13.78 -5.72
CA ASP A 778 25.36 12.98 -4.48
C ASP A 778 24.17 13.40 -3.60
N GLN A 779 23.49 14.48 -3.94
CA GLN A 779 22.31 14.96 -3.22
C GLN A 779 21.02 14.23 -3.63
N ALA A 780 21.06 13.48 -4.72
CA ALA A 780 19.97 12.65 -5.19
C ALA A 780 19.73 11.52 -4.20
N GLY A 781 18.71 11.65 -3.36
CA GLY A 781 18.31 10.61 -2.41
C GLY A 781 18.31 11.01 -0.94
N ILE A 782 18.58 12.28 -0.61
CA ILE A 782 18.51 12.76 0.79
C ILE A 782 17.07 13.15 1.12
N ASP A 783 16.45 12.37 2.01
CA ASP A 783 15.11 12.64 2.52
C ASP A 783 15.11 13.86 3.45
N VAL A 784 14.27 14.83 3.15
CA VAL A 784 14.10 16.07 3.94
C VAL A 784 12.87 16.04 4.85
N SER A 785 12.05 14.99 4.80
CA SER A 785 10.80 14.88 5.57
C SER A 785 11.03 14.92 7.09
N LEU A 786 9.94 15.17 7.84
CA LEU A 786 9.99 15.09 9.31
C LEU A 786 10.14 13.65 9.80
N CYS A 787 9.43 12.71 9.19
CA CYS A 787 9.34 11.34 9.72
C CYS A 787 10.67 10.59 9.62
N HIS A 788 11.27 10.58 8.42
CA HIS A 788 12.46 9.78 8.11
C HIS A 788 13.66 10.62 7.74
N GLY A 789 13.46 11.90 7.46
CA GLY A 789 14.43 12.78 6.84
C GLY A 789 15.11 13.75 7.80
N LEU A 790 15.82 14.70 7.16
CA LEU A 790 16.63 15.71 7.86
C LEU A 790 15.82 16.67 8.72
N ALA A 791 14.55 16.98 8.34
CA ALA A 791 13.72 17.89 9.09
C ALA A 791 13.36 17.36 10.48
N GLY A 792 13.15 16.04 10.62
CA GLY A 792 12.95 15.42 11.94
C GLY A 792 14.19 15.48 12.83
N THR A 793 15.35 15.28 12.24
CA THR A 793 16.64 15.46 12.93
C THR A 793 16.85 16.93 13.33
N LEU A 794 16.52 17.90 12.46
CA LEU A 794 16.58 19.33 12.78
C LEU A 794 15.65 19.69 13.94
N SER A 795 14.39 19.24 13.90
CA SER A 795 13.44 19.48 15.01
C SER A 795 13.95 18.91 16.33
N THR A 796 14.59 17.74 16.31
CA THR A 796 15.22 17.16 17.51
C THR A 796 16.41 18.01 17.96
N LEU A 797 17.27 18.47 17.08
CA LEU A 797 18.40 19.34 17.44
C LEU A 797 17.94 20.66 18.05
N GLN A 798 16.86 21.24 17.51
CA GLN A 798 16.25 22.46 18.07
C GLN A 798 15.71 22.19 19.50
N LEU A 799 15.04 21.06 19.69
CA LEU A 799 14.60 20.62 21.01
C LEU A 799 15.79 20.45 21.97
N LEU A 800 16.85 19.75 21.56
CA LEU A 800 18.05 19.53 22.36
C LEU A 800 18.77 20.84 22.70
N ARG A 801 18.78 21.83 21.81
CA ARG A 801 19.28 23.18 22.08
C ARG A 801 18.49 23.83 23.22
N ASP A 802 17.18 23.77 23.17
CA ASP A 802 16.30 24.40 24.13
C ASP A 802 16.40 23.76 25.53
N PHE A 803 16.75 22.47 25.58
CA PHE A 803 17.08 21.74 26.79
C PHE A 803 18.55 21.88 27.23
N GLY A 804 19.39 22.62 26.48
CA GLY A 804 20.79 22.87 26.78
C GLY A 804 21.77 21.74 26.47
N TYR A 805 21.35 20.76 25.66
CA TYR A 805 22.19 19.63 25.23
C TYR A 805 22.94 19.88 23.90
N ALA A 806 22.49 20.81 23.08
CA ALA A 806 23.14 21.13 21.81
C ALA A 806 23.61 22.59 21.74
N ASP A 807 24.84 22.80 21.23
CA ASP A 807 25.34 24.16 20.97
C ASP A 807 24.50 24.79 19.82
N PRO A 808 24.00 26.03 20.00
CA PRO A 808 23.28 26.75 18.94
C PRO A 808 23.97 26.72 17.57
N LYS A 809 25.31 26.84 17.57
CA LYS A 809 26.09 26.80 16.31
C LYS A 809 25.99 25.47 15.57
N VAL A 810 25.82 24.36 16.27
CA VAL A 810 25.60 23.05 15.64
C VAL A 810 24.22 23.01 15.00
N VAL A 811 23.23 23.53 15.70
CA VAL A 811 21.85 23.61 15.19
C VAL A 811 21.79 24.55 13.98
N ASP A 812 22.38 25.74 14.04
CA ASP A 812 22.40 26.70 12.93
C ASP A 812 23.09 26.13 11.69
N LYS A 813 24.19 25.41 11.87
CA LYS A 813 24.89 24.74 10.75
C LYS A 813 24.03 23.65 10.12
N PHE A 814 23.37 22.82 10.95
CA PHE A 814 22.49 21.78 10.46
C PHE A 814 21.24 22.36 9.80
N HIS A 815 20.66 23.42 10.35
CA HIS A 815 19.57 24.16 9.74
C HIS A 815 19.92 24.64 8.34
N ALA A 816 21.05 25.35 8.18
CA ALA A 816 21.49 25.81 6.86
C ALA A 816 21.73 24.67 5.87
N TYR A 817 22.18 23.51 6.34
CA TYR A 817 22.32 22.34 5.50
C TYR A 817 20.95 21.78 5.04
N VAL A 818 19.98 21.63 5.97
CA VAL A 818 18.62 21.17 5.64
C VAL A 818 17.94 22.14 4.69
N GLU A 819 18.05 23.44 4.93
CA GLU A 819 17.51 24.49 4.08
C GLU A 819 18.08 24.41 2.67
N HIS A 820 19.41 24.25 2.55
CA HIS A 820 20.06 24.12 1.26
C HIS A 820 19.51 22.90 0.49
N ILE A 821 19.42 21.73 1.11
CA ILE A 821 18.87 20.53 0.45
C ILE A 821 17.39 20.72 0.09
N ALA A 822 16.58 21.26 1.00
CA ALA A 822 15.15 21.48 0.78
C ALA A 822 14.90 22.47 -0.40
N LEU A 823 15.78 23.45 -0.59
CA LEU A 823 15.66 24.45 -1.65
C LEU A 823 16.31 24.04 -2.97
N THR A 824 17.20 23.07 -2.98
CA THR A 824 17.93 22.66 -4.19
C THR A 824 17.47 21.32 -4.76
N ALA A 825 17.25 20.32 -3.89
CA ALA A 825 16.92 18.95 -4.31
C ALA A 825 16.05 18.24 -3.26
N PRO A 826 14.85 18.74 -2.93
CA PRO A 826 14.03 18.15 -1.89
C PRO A 826 13.50 16.80 -2.34
N ILE A 827 13.78 15.78 -1.54
CA ILE A 827 13.16 14.45 -1.66
C ILE A 827 12.39 14.19 -0.38
N CYS A 828 11.16 13.72 -0.50
CA CYS A 828 10.34 13.31 0.61
C CYS A 828 10.20 11.80 0.61
N PHE A 829 10.22 11.19 1.79
CA PHE A 829 10.12 9.74 1.94
C PHE A 829 8.93 9.14 1.18
N GLY A 830 9.17 8.07 0.45
CA GLY A 830 8.18 7.37 -0.35
C GLY A 830 7.90 7.97 -1.72
N TYR A 831 8.51 9.09 -2.06
CA TYR A 831 8.35 9.75 -3.36
C TYR A 831 9.70 9.94 -4.03
N PRO A 832 10.23 8.93 -4.72
CA PRO A 832 11.43 9.09 -5.51
C PRO A 832 11.20 10.11 -6.62
N ASN A 833 12.25 10.82 -6.99
CA ASN A 833 12.28 11.71 -8.14
C ASN A 833 11.39 12.97 -8.07
N ASN A 834 11.46 13.70 -6.96
CA ASN A 834 11.01 15.11 -6.92
C ASN A 834 9.51 15.35 -6.96
N ILE A 835 8.68 14.45 -6.52
CA ILE A 835 7.31 14.80 -6.21
C ILE A 835 7.32 15.55 -4.87
N HIS A 836 6.98 16.82 -4.95
CA HIS A 836 6.81 17.65 -3.77
C HIS A 836 5.50 17.29 -3.09
N ASP A 837 5.58 16.28 -2.25
CA ASP A 837 4.52 16.03 -1.30
C ASP A 837 4.44 17.17 -0.29
N MET A 838 3.23 17.63 -0.01
CA MET A 838 2.98 18.71 0.94
C MET A 838 2.53 18.20 2.30
N GLY A 839 2.53 16.90 2.52
CA GLY A 839 2.20 16.28 3.80
C GLY A 839 3.09 16.79 4.95
N TYR A 840 2.55 16.73 6.16
CA TYR A 840 3.28 17.20 7.34
C TYR A 840 4.41 16.23 7.72
N LEU A 841 4.13 14.94 7.90
CA LEU A 841 5.15 13.99 8.32
C LEU A 841 6.16 13.65 7.22
N ASN A 842 5.65 13.40 6.02
CA ASN A 842 6.41 12.82 4.93
C ASN A 842 6.67 13.81 3.79
N GLY A 843 6.28 15.07 3.94
CA GLY A 843 6.33 16.06 2.88
C GLY A 843 7.00 17.38 3.24
N LEU A 844 7.00 18.30 2.28
CA LEU A 844 7.62 19.63 2.40
C LEU A 844 6.93 20.53 3.42
N GLY A 845 5.64 20.27 3.75
CA GLY A 845 4.96 21.06 4.76
C GLY A 845 5.61 20.94 6.12
N GLY A 846 5.96 19.73 6.54
CA GLY A 846 6.68 19.52 7.78
C GLY A 846 8.13 19.98 7.71
N THR A 847 8.76 19.89 6.55
CA THR A 847 10.10 20.46 6.33
C THR A 847 10.10 21.97 6.51
N TYR A 848 9.09 22.63 5.92
CA TYR A 848 8.89 24.07 6.10
C TYR A 848 8.69 24.46 7.57
N HIS A 849 7.87 23.68 8.29
CA HIS A 849 7.66 23.89 9.72
C HIS A 849 8.94 23.75 10.56
N ALA A 850 9.80 22.79 10.23
CA ALA A 850 11.08 22.61 10.92
C ALA A 850 12.09 23.72 10.62
N LEU A 851 12.08 24.24 9.38
CA LEU A 851 12.99 25.29 8.95
C LEU A 851 12.61 26.68 9.50
N TYR A 852 11.31 26.96 9.62
CA TYR A 852 10.82 28.29 10.02
C TYR A 852 9.88 28.24 11.23
N PRO A 853 10.36 27.73 12.38
CA PRO A 853 9.53 27.52 13.58
C PRO A 853 8.97 28.82 14.16
N GLU A 854 9.60 29.97 13.92
CA GLU A 854 9.14 31.29 14.37
C GLU A 854 7.80 31.71 13.74
N ASN A 855 7.45 31.14 12.60
CA ASN A 855 6.19 31.41 11.91
C ASN A 855 5.00 30.65 12.53
N HIS A 856 5.22 29.72 13.47
CA HIS A 856 4.21 28.75 13.92
C HIS A 856 4.07 28.69 15.45
N GLY A 857 4.74 29.55 16.18
CA GLY A 857 4.74 29.48 17.65
C GLY A 857 5.56 28.32 18.19
N SER A 858 5.40 28.01 19.48
CA SER A 858 6.23 27.03 20.19
C SER A 858 5.69 25.58 20.11
N ILE A 859 4.72 25.32 19.26
CA ILE A 859 4.09 23.99 19.18
C ILE A 859 4.99 23.03 18.40
N ARG A 860 5.33 21.89 19.02
CA ARG A 860 6.11 20.81 18.39
C ARG A 860 5.29 19.51 18.36
N PRO A 861 4.48 19.30 17.29
CA PRO A 861 3.63 18.11 17.18
C PRO A 861 4.40 16.80 17.28
N LEU A 862 5.64 16.74 16.77
CA LEU A 862 6.50 15.55 16.83
C LEU A 862 6.79 15.07 18.26
N PHE A 863 6.61 15.93 19.26
CA PHE A 863 6.91 15.65 20.65
C PHE A 863 5.73 16.01 21.57
N ALA A 864 4.51 15.85 21.07
CA ALA A 864 3.28 16.10 21.80
C ALA A 864 3.21 17.52 22.40
N GLY A 865 3.72 18.52 21.70
CA GLY A 865 3.60 19.92 22.08
C GLY A 865 4.71 20.46 22.97
N ASN A 866 5.76 19.69 23.25
CA ASN A 866 6.90 20.13 24.07
C ASN A 866 7.86 21.06 23.33
#